data_c538624169dfa97d69acd7641b31bb18
#
_entry.id   c538624169dfa97d69acd7641b31bb18
#
_cell.length_a   1.000
_cell.length_b   1.000
_cell.length_c   1.000
_cell.angle_alpha   90.00
_cell.angle_beta   90.00
_cell.angle_gamma   90.00
#
_symmetry.space_group_name_H-M   'P 1'
#
loop_
_entity.id
_entity.type
_entity.pdbx_description
1 polymer ?
#
loop_
_entity_poly.entity_id
_entity_poly.type
_entity_poly.pdbx_seq_one_letter_code
_entity_poly.pdbx_strand_id
1 'polypeptide(L)'
;MKPTLLLATLATATGAAFAAPTVTRLTPPSELFSSGRADPVIARFLPGQRFDLQASVKPDAGQKITAARFLIDGKPVAANVALRDCASGCVKGVAAETAIATVRAVASDVAGRHEFSVEATQADGQKVVAKGNFEVVPFTAALGPKVRNIIILLGDGMGASQRTAARIVHGYAQGKALHPLAMDSFTATALVKTSSLNSIVTDSSPGMTSYVSGNKNNNNEEGVFPDDTVDAFDNPRVEYLSEYLHRTQGKQLGIVTTADVFDATPAGNAVHTSNRGAGTGIVDQFFDDRGLTGLTVLMGGGRKWFLPAGTPGSARTDTSDYAFAPTDDLVKRWGIAPGSLDKGRDLVKEFQAAGFSYAPTKAELDKADATKPLLGLFAFSNMNVALDKINGRRGTEKNGLSGGSVVDDFGLPDQPMLDEMAAKAINVLKHSPKGFVLMIEGASIDKQAHAMDTERWMLDTLEFDRAVRVAQDFAAEQGDTLVIVTADHECSGAALIGGATVTDKALAELAAKKGVANLRNGVVGTYEKAGFPHYRIAADGYPETTDIDYRLLVGYGANADRYEDWRTKKTPQRDVQQPFATEAPLKWYPANAQERDDALGEYLVTGQVPGEQAVHTATDVPLSAYGPGALAFTGVIDNTDVFFKLAQAAVKGVVAPADTSGAKKPPKPKR
;
A
#
# COMPACT_ATOMS: atom_id res chain seq x y z
N MET A 1 54.27 66.88 -41.54
CA MET A 1 54.44 65.47 -41.19
C MET A 1 53.52 65.18 -39.99
N LYS A 2 52.43 64.51 -40.21
CA LYS A 2 51.53 64.05 -39.14
C LYS A 2 51.76 62.55 -38.97
N PRO A 3 51.92 62.00 -37.77
CA PRO A 3 52.01 60.56 -37.57
C PRO A 3 50.57 59.94 -37.51
N THR A 4 50.40 58.93 -38.32
CA THR A 4 49.20 58.13 -38.38
C THR A 4 49.30 57.05 -37.25
N LEU A 5 48.31 57.14 -36.30
CA LEU A 5 48.21 56.13 -35.22
C LEU A 5 47.44 54.92 -35.75
N LEU A 6 48.08 53.78 -35.81
CA LEU A 6 47.48 52.48 -36.15
C LEU A 6 46.83 51.92 -34.87
N LEU A 7 45.48 51.87 -34.80
CA LEU A 7 44.73 51.24 -33.73
C LEU A 7 44.66 49.72 -34.05
N ALA A 8 45.38 48.88 -33.30
CA ALA A 8 45.19 47.44 -33.33
C ALA A 8 44.01 47.06 -32.46
N THR A 9 42.89 46.67 -33.05
CA THR A 9 41.75 46.09 -32.35
C THR A 9 42.10 44.66 -31.92
N LEU A 10 42.34 44.49 -30.62
CA LEU A 10 42.41 43.15 -30.00
C LEU A 10 40.97 42.60 -29.92
N ALA A 11 40.63 41.68 -30.79
CA ALA A 11 39.39 40.90 -30.64
C ALA A 11 39.62 39.90 -29.50
N THR A 12 39.16 40.22 -28.31
CA THR A 12 39.02 39.25 -27.22
C THR A 12 37.85 38.34 -27.57
N ALA A 13 38.16 37.15 -28.05
CA ALA A 13 37.16 36.06 -28.09
C ALA A 13 36.81 35.72 -26.66
N THR A 14 35.71 36.28 -26.15
CA THR A 14 35.07 35.80 -24.93
C THR A 14 34.46 34.46 -25.28
N GLY A 15 35.22 33.38 -25.10
CA GLY A 15 34.66 32.04 -25.06
C GLY A 15 33.59 32.03 -23.97
N ALA A 16 32.35 31.79 -24.35
CA ALA A 16 31.31 31.53 -23.37
C ALA A 16 31.76 30.35 -22.50
N ALA A 17 32.09 30.63 -21.25
CA ALA A 17 32.38 29.56 -20.30
C ALA A 17 31.01 28.86 -20.01
N PHE A 18 30.86 27.63 -20.49
CA PHE A 18 29.71 26.82 -20.16
C PHE A 18 29.74 26.45 -18.66
N ALA A 19 28.56 26.43 -18.03
CA ALA A 19 28.43 25.95 -16.66
C ALA A 19 28.54 24.42 -16.60
N ALA A 20 28.88 23.87 -15.45
CA ALA A 20 28.87 22.43 -15.25
C ALA A 20 27.44 21.87 -15.30
N PRO A 21 27.24 20.62 -15.73
CA PRO A 21 25.93 19.97 -15.66
C PRO A 21 25.45 19.86 -14.21
N THR A 22 24.15 19.64 -14.03
CA THR A 22 23.52 19.53 -12.69
C THR A 22 22.79 18.21 -12.56
N VAL A 23 23.00 17.49 -11.45
CA VAL A 23 22.19 16.33 -11.09
C VAL A 23 20.92 16.83 -10.41
N THR A 24 19.75 16.59 -11.01
CA THR A 24 18.45 17.05 -10.52
C THR A 24 17.76 16.02 -9.66
N ARG A 25 18.06 14.73 -9.87
CA ARG A 25 17.58 13.59 -9.06
C ARG A 25 18.64 12.53 -8.95
N LEU A 26 18.72 11.89 -7.78
CA LEU A 26 19.62 10.77 -7.52
C LEU A 26 18.84 9.66 -6.81
N THR A 27 18.93 8.43 -7.32
CA THR A 27 18.24 7.23 -6.82
C THR A 27 19.25 6.15 -6.49
N PRO A 28 19.11 5.46 -5.32
CA PRO A 28 18.05 5.52 -4.32
C PRO A 28 17.88 6.88 -3.65
N PRO A 29 16.68 7.21 -3.14
CA PRO A 29 16.43 8.44 -2.40
C PRO A 29 17.40 8.58 -1.22
N SER A 30 17.95 9.78 -1.01
CA SER A 30 18.98 10.01 -0.01
C SER A 30 18.89 11.40 0.59
N GLU A 31 18.92 11.48 1.92
CA GLU A 31 19.02 12.74 2.64
C GLU A 31 20.37 13.43 2.36
N LEU A 32 21.43 12.67 2.14
CA LEU A 32 22.75 13.21 1.77
C LEU A 32 22.67 14.04 0.48
N PHE A 33 21.91 13.56 -0.52
CA PHE A 33 21.71 14.29 -1.77
C PHE A 33 20.83 15.52 -1.59
N SER A 34 19.71 15.38 -0.87
CA SER A 34 18.68 16.43 -0.77
C SER A 34 19.05 17.56 0.17
N SER A 35 19.79 17.29 1.25
CA SER A 35 20.11 18.30 2.27
C SER A 35 21.58 18.36 2.69
N GLY A 36 22.44 17.50 2.13
CA GLY A 36 23.85 17.34 2.58
C GLY A 36 24.02 16.63 3.92
N ARG A 37 22.94 16.07 4.51
CA ARG A 37 22.97 15.33 5.77
C ARG A 37 23.06 13.84 5.52
N ALA A 38 23.90 13.15 6.27
CA ALA A 38 24.03 11.69 6.19
C ALA A 38 22.94 10.93 6.99
N ASP A 39 22.27 11.59 7.90
CA ASP A 39 21.20 11.06 8.74
C ASP A 39 19.91 11.85 8.57
N PRO A 40 18.76 11.15 8.56
CA PRO A 40 18.60 9.70 8.52
C PRO A 40 18.96 9.10 7.16
N VAL A 41 19.26 7.79 7.14
CA VAL A 41 19.34 7.00 5.89
C VAL A 41 17.91 6.69 5.44
N ILE A 42 17.59 6.99 4.18
CA ILE A 42 16.25 6.75 3.62
C ILE A 42 16.16 5.34 3.05
N ALA A 43 17.03 4.99 2.09
CA ALA A 43 16.99 3.70 1.41
C ALA A 43 17.77 2.62 2.18
N ARG A 44 17.13 1.45 2.37
CA ARG A 44 17.68 0.34 3.15
C ARG A 44 17.47 -0.98 2.41
N PHE A 45 18.46 -1.86 2.41
CA PHE A 45 18.42 -3.12 1.68
C PHE A 45 18.88 -4.29 2.55
N LEU A 46 18.46 -5.51 2.20
CA LEU A 46 19.07 -6.74 2.72
C LEU A 46 20.41 -7.01 2.02
N PRO A 47 21.32 -7.79 2.65
CA PRO A 47 22.47 -8.32 1.94
C PRO A 47 22.02 -9.07 0.67
N GLY A 48 22.56 -8.66 -0.49
CA GLY A 48 22.23 -9.27 -1.78
C GLY A 48 20.84 -8.93 -2.36
N GLN A 49 20.04 -8.08 -1.72
CA GLN A 49 18.82 -7.53 -2.33
C GLN A 49 19.16 -6.64 -3.50
N ARG A 50 18.44 -6.78 -4.62
CA ARG A 50 18.68 -6.01 -5.85
C ARG A 50 17.91 -4.69 -5.82
N PHE A 51 18.55 -3.68 -6.39
CA PHE A 51 17.96 -2.36 -6.60
C PHE A 51 18.64 -1.65 -7.76
N ASP A 52 18.03 -0.60 -8.27
CA ASP A 52 18.61 0.20 -9.35
C ASP A 52 19.27 1.47 -8.82
N LEU A 53 20.33 1.90 -9.50
CA LEU A 53 20.91 3.24 -9.37
C LEU A 53 20.48 4.07 -10.58
N GLN A 54 20.01 5.29 -10.34
CA GLN A 54 19.65 6.21 -11.42
C GLN A 54 20.00 7.65 -11.06
N ALA A 55 20.32 8.45 -12.08
CA ALA A 55 20.47 9.88 -11.95
C ALA A 55 19.84 10.61 -13.15
N SER A 56 19.12 11.68 -12.86
CA SER A 56 18.70 12.67 -13.85
C SER A 56 19.75 13.78 -13.90
N VAL A 57 20.35 13.99 -15.06
CA VAL A 57 21.44 14.95 -15.24
C VAL A 57 21.06 15.97 -16.30
N LYS A 58 20.88 17.22 -15.88
CA LYS A 58 20.61 18.35 -16.77
C LYS A 58 21.94 18.93 -17.25
N PRO A 59 22.22 18.93 -18.57
CA PRO A 59 23.39 19.62 -19.12
C PRO A 59 23.22 21.14 -19.06
N ASP A 60 24.31 21.89 -19.24
CA ASP A 60 24.24 23.31 -19.51
C ASP A 60 23.61 23.57 -20.89
N ALA A 61 23.12 24.80 -21.10
CA ALA A 61 22.40 25.17 -22.32
C ALA A 61 23.22 24.87 -23.58
N GLY A 62 22.63 24.12 -24.51
CA GLY A 62 23.28 23.72 -25.76
C GLY A 62 24.29 22.58 -25.64
N GLN A 63 24.46 21.99 -24.47
CA GLN A 63 25.31 20.84 -24.24
C GLN A 63 24.49 19.55 -24.19
N LYS A 64 25.19 18.39 -24.20
CA LYS A 64 24.62 17.06 -23.98
C LYS A 64 25.47 16.29 -22.97
N ILE A 65 24.85 15.41 -22.19
CA ILE A 65 25.60 14.46 -21.35
C ILE A 65 26.15 13.35 -22.23
N THR A 66 27.46 13.17 -22.16
CA THR A 66 28.19 12.20 -23.02
C THR A 66 28.67 10.97 -22.28
N ALA A 67 28.79 11.04 -20.95
CA ALA A 67 29.16 9.92 -20.12
C ALA A 67 28.62 10.08 -18.69
N ALA A 68 28.33 8.95 -18.07
CA ALA A 68 28.04 8.87 -16.64
C ALA A 68 28.64 7.58 -16.07
N ARG A 69 29.02 7.60 -14.79
CA ARG A 69 29.44 6.41 -14.04
C ARG A 69 28.97 6.50 -12.60
N PHE A 70 28.65 5.35 -12.03
CA PHE A 70 28.30 5.24 -10.61
C PHE A 70 29.44 4.62 -9.83
N LEU A 71 29.62 5.07 -8.59
CA LEU A 71 30.56 4.52 -7.63
C LEU A 71 29.82 4.19 -6.34
N ILE A 72 30.23 3.10 -5.67
CA ILE A 72 29.83 2.76 -4.31
C ILE A 72 31.12 2.71 -3.47
N ASP A 73 31.18 3.47 -2.38
CA ASP A 73 32.36 3.62 -1.52
C ASP A 73 33.64 3.96 -2.32
N GLY A 74 33.49 4.84 -3.30
CA GLY A 74 34.58 5.28 -4.20
C GLY A 74 35.01 4.25 -5.25
N LYS A 75 34.39 3.08 -5.32
CA LYS A 75 34.70 2.03 -6.30
C LYS A 75 33.66 2.05 -7.43
N PRO A 76 34.09 2.05 -8.70
CA PRO A 76 33.16 1.99 -9.81
C PRO A 76 32.27 0.76 -9.75
N VAL A 77 30.96 0.95 -9.98
CA VAL A 77 30.03 -0.16 -10.17
C VAL A 77 30.39 -0.88 -11.48
N ALA A 78 30.58 -2.18 -11.42
CA ALA A 78 31.08 -3.00 -12.54
C ALA A 78 30.08 -3.18 -13.70
N ALA A 79 28.87 -2.61 -13.59
CA ALA A 79 27.83 -2.68 -14.61
C ALA A 79 27.91 -1.49 -15.58
N ASN A 80 27.56 -1.71 -16.84
CA ASN A 80 27.42 -0.62 -17.81
C ASN A 80 26.31 0.34 -17.38
N VAL A 81 26.57 1.63 -17.55
CA VAL A 81 25.56 2.68 -17.37
C VAL A 81 24.78 2.82 -18.68
N ALA A 82 23.48 2.59 -18.64
CA ALA A 82 22.60 2.98 -19.72
C ALA A 82 22.38 4.50 -19.66
N LEU A 83 22.82 5.22 -20.68
CA LEU A 83 22.62 6.66 -20.80
C LEU A 83 21.57 6.92 -21.87
N ARG A 84 20.42 7.45 -21.45
CA ARG A 84 19.29 7.80 -22.32
C ARG A 84 19.24 9.30 -22.49
N ASP A 85 19.36 9.78 -23.73
CA ASP A 85 19.12 11.18 -24.10
C ASP A 85 17.62 11.37 -24.29
N CYS A 86 17.04 12.27 -23.54
CA CYS A 86 15.62 12.52 -23.52
C CYS A 86 15.17 13.79 -24.27
N ALA A 87 15.96 14.24 -25.23
CA ALA A 87 15.70 15.47 -26.02
C ALA A 87 14.31 15.54 -26.68
N SER A 88 13.55 14.46 -26.73
CA SER A 88 12.22 14.37 -27.36
C SER A 88 11.09 13.90 -26.44
N GLY A 89 11.12 14.24 -25.15
CA GLY A 89 9.92 14.09 -24.32
C GLY A 89 9.80 12.82 -23.48
N CYS A 90 10.91 12.14 -23.16
CA CYS A 90 10.89 11.03 -22.21
C CYS A 90 11.00 11.49 -20.73
N VAL A 91 11.00 12.80 -20.48
CA VAL A 91 11.20 13.36 -19.13
C VAL A 91 9.97 14.10 -18.66
N LYS A 92 9.62 13.93 -17.38
CA LYS A 92 8.46 14.53 -16.75
C LYS A 92 8.91 15.59 -15.75
N GLY A 93 8.41 16.82 -15.92
CA GLY A 93 8.63 17.89 -14.93
C GLY A 93 10.03 18.49 -14.87
N VAL A 94 10.94 18.08 -15.76
CA VAL A 94 12.32 18.60 -15.88
C VAL A 94 12.61 19.08 -17.30
N ALA A 95 13.77 19.72 -17.52
CA ALA A 95 14.15 20.21 -18.86
C ALA A 95 14.31 19.04 -19.85
N ALA A 96 13.86 19.25 -21.09
CA ALA A 96 13.86 18.22 -22.14
C ALA A 96 15.27 17.68 -22.48
N GLU A 97 16.32 18.46 -22.25
CA GLU A 97 17.71 18.08 -22.48
C GLU A 97 18.28 17.16 -21.38
N THR A 98 17.52 16.94 -20.31
CA THR A 98 17.94 16.07 -19.21
C THR A 98 18.20 14.65 -19.70
N ALA A 99 19.37 14.12 -19.36
CA ALA A 99 19.72 12.73 -19.63
C ALA A 99 19.46 11.87 -18.39
N ILE A 100 19.00 10.64 -18.61
CA ILE A 100 18.79 9.64 -17.55
C ILE A 100 19.93 8.62 -17.64
N ALA A 101 20.72 8.52 -16.57
CA ALA A 101 21.78 7.53 -16.40
C ALA A 101 21.30 6.45 -15.43
N THR A 102 21.30 5.19 -15.86
CA THR A 102 20.75 4.08 -15.05
C THR A 102 21.72 2.90 -15.00
N VAL A 103 21.84 2.28 -13.82
CA VAL A 103 22.45 0.96 -13.63
C VAL A 103 21.44 0.05 -12.96
N ARG A 104 21.10 -1.06 -13.60
CA ARG A 104 20.05 -1.98 -13.17
C ARG A 104 20.59 -3.11 -12.30
N ALA A 105 19.76 -3.58 -11.34
CA ALA A 105 19.95 -4.77 -10.51
C ALA A 105 21.30 -4.80 -9.77
N VAL A 106 21.66 -3.69 -9.14
CA VAL A 106 22.82 -3.59 -8.24
C VAL A 106 22.49 -4.29 -6.92
N ALA A 107 23.48 -4.91 -6.29
CA ALA A 107 23.34 -5.50 -4.96
C ALA A 107 24.65 -5.35 -4.18
N SER A 108 24.56 -5.32 -2.86
CA SER A 108 25.71 -5.34 -1.94
C SER A 108 25.47 -6.35 -0.82
N ASP A 109 26.50 -7.17 -0.52
CA ASP A 109 26.49 -8.08 0.64
C ASP A 109 27.17 -7.47 1.86
N VAL A 110 27.80 -6.30 1.72
CA VAL A 110 28.56 -5.64 2.78
C VAL A 110 27.61 -4.87 3.67
N ALA A 111 27.50 -5.30 4.92
CA ALA A 111 26.61 -4.64 5.89
C ALA A 111 27.12 -3.26 6.31
N GLY A 112 26.20 -2.34 6.55
CA GLY A 112 26.47 -0.99 7.02
C GLY A 112 26.03 0.09 6.04
N ARG A 113 26.42 1.31 6.37
CA ARG A 113 26.12 2.49 5.55
C ARG A 113 27.13 2.59 4.39
N HIS A 114 26.62 2.85 3.20
CA HIS A 114 27.38 3.04 1.97
C HIS A 114 27.13 4.44 1.41
N GLU A 115 28.19 5.08 0.91
CA GLU A 115 28.07 6.26 0.06
C GLU A 115 28.04 5.79 -1.41
N PHE A 116 27.11 6.29 -2.19
CA PHE A 116 27.16 6.14 -3.63
C PHE A 116 27.24 7.52 -4.29
N SER A 117 27.83 7.57 -5.49
CA SER A 117 27.93 8.80 -6.25
C SER A 117 27.72 8.54 -7.73
N VAL A 118 27.22 9.56 -8.43
CA VAL A 118 27.24 9.65 -9.88
C VAL A 118 28.24 10.71 -10.30
N GLU A 119 29.07 10.38 -11.28
CA GLU A 119 29.92 11.33 -12.01
C GLU A 119 29.40 11.41 -13.42
N ALA A 120 28.99 12.59 -13.87
CA ALA A 120 28.51 12.81 -15.24
C ALA A 120 29.38 13.89 -15.96
N THR A 121 29.57 13.71 -17.26
CA THR A 121 30.38 14.57 -18.14
C THR A 121 29.52 15.05 -19.30
N GLN A 122 29.54 16.33 -19.59
CA GLN A 122 28.90 16.89 -20.79
C GLN A 122 29.92 17.07 -21.95
N ALA A 123 29.41 17.42 -23.12
CA ALA A 123 30.19 17.39 -24.38
C ALA A 123 31.43 18.29 -24.39
N ASP A 124 31.43 19.41 -23.67
CA ASP A 124 32.57 20.31 -23.52
C ASP A 124 33.61 19.84 -22.49
N GLY A 125 33.37 18.68 -21.84
CA GLY A 125 34.27 18.10 -20.86
C GLY A 125 33.99 18.54 -19.40
N GLN A 126 33.05 19.46 -19.15
CA GLN A 126 32.66 19.83 -17.80
C GLN A 126 31.97 18.64 -17.10
N LYS A 127 32.17 18.55 -15.77
CA LYS A 127 31.73 17.42 -14.97
C LYS A 127 30.95 17.86 -13.76
N VAL A 128 30.07 16.96 -13.31
CA VAL A 128 29.37 17.06 -12.01
C VAL A 128 29.55 15.76 -11.25
N VAL A 129 29.60 15.88 -9.92
CA VAL A 129 29.54 14.75 -8.99
C VAL A 129 28.41 15.01 -7.99
N ALA A 130 27.50 14.06 -7.87
CA ALA A 130 26.48 14.08 -6.81
C ALA A 130 26.60 12.82 -5.96
N LYS A 131 26.29 12.96 -4.66
CA LYS A 131 26.45 11.91 -3.66
C LYS A 131 25.13 11.58 -3.00
N GLY A 132 24.91 10.32 -2.74
CA GLY A 132 23.83 9.79 -1.95
C GLY A 132 24.33 8.72 -0.99
N ASN A 133 23.44 8.18 -0.17
CA ASN A 133 23.74 7.05 0.71
C ASN A 133 22.58 6.04 0.76
N PHE A 134 22.93 4.81 1.16
CA PHE A 134 21.99 3.76 1.54
C PHE A 134 22.61 2.90 2.65
N GLU A 135 21.78 2.04 3.26
CA GLU A 135 22.24 1.10 4.27
C GLU A 135 21.95 -0.34 3.84
N VAL A 136 22.91 -1.24 4.02
CA VAL A 136 22.69 -2.68 4.00
C VAL A 136 22.51 -3.16 5.43
N VAL A 137 21.27 -3.58 5.76
CA VAL A 137 20.89 -3.99 7.11
C VAL A 137 21.36 -5.43 7.33
N PRO A 138 22.28 -5.68 8.28
CA PRO A 138 22.79 -7.03 8.50
C PRO A 138 21.73 -7.93 9.12
N PHE A 139 21.76 -9.21 8.78
CA PHE A 139 21.01 -10.20 9.52
C PHE A 139 21.60 -10.39 10.91
N THR A 140 20.75 -10.45 11.92
CA THR A 140 21.13 -10.77 13.29
C THR A 140 21.34 -12.27 13.45
N ALA A 141 22.24 -12.66 14.34
CA ALA A 141 22.42 -14.07 14.71
C ALA A 141 21.11 -14.67 15.24
N ALA A 142 20.70 -15.80 14.67
CA ALA A 142 19.47 -16.45 15.05
C ALA A 142 19.61 -17.22 16.36
N LEU A 143 18.54 -17.25 17.15
CA LEU A 143 18.40 -18.07 18.36
C LEU A 143 17.43 -19.24 18.16
N GLY A 144 16.77 -19.32 17.02
CA GLY A 144 15.80 -20.34 16.67
C GLY A 144 15.75 -20.66 15.18
N PRO A 145 14.88 -21.58 14.76
CA PRO A 145 14.80 -22.05 13.39
C PRO A 145 14.32 -20.95 12.43
N LYS A 146 14.58 -21.17 11.14
CA LYS A 146 13.99 -20.38 10.06
C LYS A 146 12.51 -20.72 9.95
N VAL A 147 11.70 -19.69 9.63
CA VAL A 147 10.32 -19.95 9.24
C VAL A 147 10.27 -20.46 7.80
N ARG A 148 9.44 -21.48 7.59
CA ARG A 148 9.22 -22.05 6.28
C ARG A 148 8.26 -21.21 5.47
N ASN A 149 7.20 -20.72 6.11
CA ASN A 149 6.15 -19.95 5.47
C ASN A 149 5.97 -18.60 6.14
N ILE A 150 5.58 -17.62 5.33
CA ILE A 150 5.17 -16.29 5.77
C ILE A 150 3.76 -16.06 5.25
N ILE A 151 2.83 -15.67 6.13
CA ILE A 151 1.49 -15.22 5.74
C ILE A 151 1.32 -13.78 6.22
N ILE A 152 1.04 -12.88 5.28
CA ILE A 152 0.75 -11.47 5.52
C ILE A 152 -0.74 -11.27 5.28
N LEU A 153 -1.50 -10.94 6.32
CA LEU A 153 -2.89 -10.56 6.16
C LEU A 153 -2.99 -9.04 6.32
N LEU A 154 -3.52 -8.40 5.30
CA LEU A 154 -3.65 -6.96 5.23
C LEU A 154 -5.12 -6.58 5.12
N GLY A 155 -5.66 -5.94 6.18
CA GLY A 155 -6.95 -5.28 6.12
C GLY A 155 -6.72 -3.85 5.63
N ASP A 156 -7.01 -3.60 4.36
CA ASP A 156 -6.84 -2.28 3.77
C ASP A 156 -7.67 -1.24 4.52
N GLY A 157 -7.07 -0.13 4.90
CA GLY A 157 -7.73 0.91 5.68
C GLY A 157 -8.10 0.55 7.12
N MET A 158 -7.68 -0.62 7.63
CA MET A 158 -8.10 -1.16 8.92
C MET A 158 -7.30 -0.60 10.10
N GLY A 159 -7.70 0.53 10.63
CA GLY A 159 -7.17 1.07 11.88
C GLY A 159 -7.68 0.36 13.14
N ALA A 160 -7.35 0.90 14.30
CA ALA A 160 -7.76 0.35 15.58
C ALA A 160 -9.29 0.40 15.80
N SER A 161 -9.96 1.41 15.26
CA SER A 161 -11.42 1.58 15.39
C SER A 161 -12.17 0.53 14.60
N GLN A 162 -11.73 0.19 13.39
CA GLN A 162 -12.31 -0.86 12.57
C GLN A 162 -12.22 -2.22 13.29
N ARG A 163 -11.07 -2.56 13.89
CA ARG A 163 -10.94 -3.77 14.72
C ARG A 163 -11.88 -3.75 15.93
N THR A 164 -12.02 -2.59 16.58
CA THR A 164 -12.91 -2.46 17.75
C THR A 164 -14.35 -2.66 17.37
N ALA A 165 -14.81 -2.05 16.28
CA ALA A 165 -16.17 -2.21 15.77
C ALA A 165 -16.46 -3.67 15.41
N ALA A 166 -15.58 -4.32 14.65
CA ALA A 166 -15.71 -5.73 14.30
C ALA A 166 -15.79 -6.63 15.55
N ARG A 167 -14.98 -6.39 16.57
CA ARG A 167 -15.04 -7.12 17.85
C ARG A 167 -16.39 -7.01 18.53
N ILE A 168 -16.99 -5.81 18.50
CA ILE A 168 -18.32 -5.58 19.08
C ILE A 168 -19.38 -6.33 18.28
N VAL A 169 -19.33 -6.21 16.96
CA VAL A 169 -20.31 -6.85 16.05
C VAL A 169 -20.17 -8.38 16.04
N HIS A 170 -18.96 -8.91 16.29
CA HIS A 170 -18.72 -10.36 16.44
C HIS A 170 -19.26 -10.95 17.74
N GLY A 171 -19.95 -10.18 18.54
CA GLY A 171 -20.62 -10.61 19.74
C GLY A 171 -20.10 -9.90 20.99
N TYR A 172 -20.85 -8.91 21.42
CA TYR A 172 -20.55 -8.13 22.60
C TYR A 172 -21.78 -8.07 23.51
N ALA A 173 -21.60 -8.30 24.79
CA ALA A 173 -22.65 -8.19 25.77
C ALA A 173 -22.09 -7.74 27.12
N GLN A 174 -22.75 -6.77 27.75
CA GLN A 174 -22.42 -6.29 29.09
C GLN A 174 -20.93 -5.94 29.28
N GLY A 175 -20.33 -5.30 28.29
CA GLY A 175 -18.94 -4.88 28.34
C GLY A 175 -17.92 -6.00 28.05
N LYS A 176 -18.35 -7.16 27.58
CA LYS A 176 -17.47 -8.28 27.27
C LYS A 176 -17.61 -8.71 25.81
N ALA A 177 -16.48 -8.93 25.15
CA ALA A 177 -16.46 -9.65 23.89
C ALA A 177 -16.77 -11.12 24.18
N LEU A 178 -17.89 -11.63 23.65
CA LEU A 178 -18.29 -13.03 23.80
C LEU A 178 -17.49 -13.93 22.87
N HIS A 179 -17.13 -13.40 21.70
CA HIS A 179 -16.33 -14.05 20.69
C HIS A 179 -15.17 -13.10 20.30
N PRO A 180 -13.95 -13.31 20.83
CA PRO A 180 -12.80 -12.50 20.43
C PRO A 180 -12.48 -12.72 18.96
N LEU A 181 -11.97 -11.70 18.28
CA LEU A 181 -11.43 -11.84 16.94
C LEU A 181 -10.23 -12.79 16.95
N ALA A 182 -9.98 -13.46 15.84
CA ALA A 182 -8.80 -14.33 15.68
C ALA A 182 -7.51 -13.52 15.90
N MET A 183 -7.43 -12.31 15.32
CA MET A 183 -6.28 -11.43 15.47
C MET A 183 -6.03 -10.94 16.91
N ASP A 184 -7.03 -10.96 17.78
CA ASP A 184 -6.90 -10.57 19.19
C ASP A 184 -6.12 -11.62 20.02
N SER A 185 -6.02 -12.85 19.55
CA SER A 185 -5.32 -13.96 20.22
C SER A 185 -3.85 -14.07 19.84
N PHE A 186 -3.34 -13.18 18.97
CA PHE A 186 -1.95 -13.24 18.49
C PHE A 186 -0.97 -12.86 19.59
N THR A 187 0.21 -13.47 19.53
CA THR A 187 1.20 -13.45 20.62
C THR A 187 1.87 -12.09 20.83
N ALA A 188 2.05 -11.32 19.76
CA ALA A 188 2.74 -10.02 19.80
C ALA A 188 1.95 -8.94 19.10
N THR A 189 2.14 -7.69 19.54
CA THR A 189 1.47 -6.52 18.97
C THR A 189 2.45 -5.36 18.86
N ALA A 190 2.37 -4.63 17.74
CA ALA A 190 3.08 -3.38 17.48
C ALA A 190 2.11 -2.31 16.96
N LEU A 191 2.57 -1.06 16.98
CA LEU A 191 2.01 0.03 16.17
C LEU A 191 2.95 0.33 15.02
N VAL A 192 2.42 0.53 13.83
CA VAL A 192 3.19 0.74 12.61
C VAL A 192 2.91 2.13 12.05
N LYS A 193 3.98 2.91 11.85
CA LYS A 193 3.93 4.18 11.14
C LYS A 193 3.79 3.94 9.64
N THR A 194 2.91 4.66 8.98
CA THR A 194 2.43 4.33 7.63
C THR A 194 2.89 5.28 6.52
N SER A 195 3.62 6.36 6.83
CA SER A 195 4.00 7.36 5.82
C SER A 195 4.67 6.76 4.57
N SER A 196 4.37 7.32 3.40
CA SER A 196 5.08 7.08 2.15
C SER A 196 6.36 7.94 2.03
N LEU A 197 7.02 7.93 0.86
CA LEU A 197 8.21 8.74 0.63
C LEU A 197 7.89 10.22 0.47
N ASN A 198 6.77 10.56 -0.16
CA ASN A 198 6.37 11.92 -0.49
C ASN A 198 5.20 12.46 0.34
N SER A 199 4.65 11.66 1.26
CA SER A 199 3.48 12.07 2.05
C SER A 199 3.48 11.42 3.43
N ILE A 200 2.99 12.18 4.43
CA ILE A 200 2.70 11.61 5.76
C ILE A 200 1.46 10.72 5.74
N VAL A 201 0.56 10.91 4.77
CA VAL A 201 -0.60 10.06 4.51
C VAL A 201 -0.31 9.23 3.28
N THR A 202 -0.19 7.93 3.45
CA THR A 202 0.08 7.00 2.36
C THR A 202 -1.18 6.66 1.58
N ASP A 203 -1.01 6.19 0.32
CA ASP A 203 -1.99 5.34 -0.33
C ASP A 203 -1.56 3.85 -0.20
N SER A 204 -2.38 2.94 -0.72
CA SER A 204 -2.16 1.49 -0.56
C SER A 204 -0.92 0.99 -1.33
N SER A 205 -0.47 1.68 -2.41
CA SER A 205 0.73 1.29 -3.16
C SER A 205 1.99 1.29 -2.29
N PRO A 206 2.49 2.43 -1.76
CA PRO A 206 3.60 2.43 -0.82
C PRO A 206 3.22 1.80 0.52
N GLY A 207 1.94 1.79 0.90
CA GLY A 207 1.45 1.12 2.10
C GLY A 207 1.85 -0.36 2.12
N MET A 208 1.53 -1.11 1.06
CA MET A 208 1.93 -2.52 0.93
C MET A 208 3.40 -2.68 0.55
N THR A 209 3.89 -1.93 -0.44
CA THR A 209 5.25 -2.14 -0.96
C THR A 209 6.33 -1.89 0.08
N SER A 210 6.12 -1.01 1.05
CA SER A 210 7.04 -0.80 2.18
C SER A 210 7.20 -2.07 3.02
N TYR A 211 6.13 -2.84 3.23
CA TYR A 211 6.16 -4.11 3.98
C TYR A 211 6.94 -5.21 3.26
N VAL A 212 7.01 -5.17 1.95
CA VAL A 212 7.61 -6.26 1.14
C VAL A 212 8.81 -5.84 0.31
N SER A 213 9.28 -4.59 0.38
CA SER A 213 10.52 -4.12 -0.24
C SER A 213 11.54 -3.54 0.76
N GLY A 214 11.06 -3.15 1.96
CA GLY A 214 11.89 -2.46 2.96
C GLY A 214 12.20 -1.00 2.61
N ASN A 215 11.55 -0.47 1.57
CA ASN A 215 11.77 0.88 1.10
C ASN A 215 10.45 1.61 0.87
N LYS A 216 10.45 2.92 1.04
CA LYS A 216 9.31 3.78 0.76
C LYS A 216 9.32 4.24 -0.68
N ASN A 217 8.13 4.26 -1.27
CA ASN A 217 7.83 4.77 -2.60
C ASN A 217 6.99 6.04 -2.48
N ASN A 218 6.83 6.80 -3.56
CA ASN A 218 5.79 7.82 -3.60
C ASN A 218 4.39 7.18 -3.63
N ASN A 219 3.39 7.93 -3.22
CA ASN A 219 2.01 7.55 -3.48
C ASN A 219 1.83 7.22 -4.96
N ASN A 220 1.03 6.18 -5.26
CA ASN A 220 0.77 5.66 -6.60
C ASN A 220 1.89 4.78 -7.23
N GLU A 221 3.03 4.58 -6.55
CA GLU A 221 4.16 3.78 -7.06
C GLU A 221 4.26 2.41 -6.36
N GLU A 222 4.63 1.38 -7.09
CA GLU A 222 4.72 -0.02 -6.64
C GLU A 222 6.11 -0.59 -6.93
N GLY A 223 6.90 -0.88 -5.90
CA GLY A 223 8.21 -1.52 -5.98
C GLY A 223 9.26 -0.78 -6.78
N VAL A 224 9.08 0.52 -6.95
CA VAL A 224 10.01 1.39 -7.68
C VAL A 224 10.34 2.62 -6.86
N PHE A 225 11.48 3.22 -7.11
CA PHE A 225 11.75 4.58 -6.67
C PHE A 225 11.27 5.59 -7.71
N PRO A 226 10.90 6.80 -7.28
CA PRO A 226 10.47 7.85 -8.20
C PRO A 226 11.61 8.26 -9.13
N ASP A 227 11.25 8.54 -10.38
CA ASP A 227 12.15 9.10 -11.37
C ASP A 227 11.50 10.26 -12.16
N ASP A 228 12.17 10.72 -13.20
CA ASP A 228 11.71 11.82 -14.04
C ASP A 228 11.26 11.35 -15.43
N THR A 229 11.17 10.02 -15.67
CA THR A 229 10.67 9.49 -16.94
C THR A 229 9.15 9.47 -17.01
N VAL A 230 8.58 9.45 -18.21
CA VAL A 230 7.12 9.40 -18.42
C VAL A 230 6.58 7.98 -18.51
N ASP A 231 7.46 7.00 -18.74
CA ASP A 231 7.10 5.59 -18.81
C ASP A 231 6.81 5.05 -17.41
N ALA A 232 5.65 4.45 -17.23
CA ALA A 232 5.22 3.96 -15.92
C ALA A 232 5.97 2.69 -15.48
N PHE A 233 6.70 2.02 -16.37
CA PHE A 233 7.29 0.72 -16.12
C PHE A 233 8.83 0.70 -16.16
N ASP A 234 9.47 1.82 -16.51
CA ASP A 234 10.92 1.92 -16.60
C ASP A 234 11.62 2.50 -15.35
N ASN A 235 10.86 2.87 -14.33
CA ASN A 235 11.34 3.41 -13.07
C ASN A 235 12.37 2.50 -12.38
N PRO A 236 13.26 3.05 -11.53
CA PRO A 236 14.23 2.27 -10.75
C PRO A 236 13.56 1.28 -9.81
N ARG A 237 13.79 -0.02 -10.02
CA ARG A 237 13.17 -1.12 -9.27
C ARG A 237 13.85 -1.38 -7.93
N VAL A 238 13.08 -1.90 -6.99
CA VAL A 238 13.53 -2.47 -5.71
C VAL A 238 13.00 -3.89 -5.62
N GLU A 239 13.87 -4.88 -5.42
CA GLU A 239 13.50 -6.29 -5.32
C GLU A 239 12.54 -6.54 -4.14
N TYR A 240 11.41 -7.16 -4.40
CA TYR A 240 10.44 -7.55 -3.39
C TYR A 240 10.88 -8.74 -2.54
N LEU A 241 10.25 -8.93 -1.39
CA LEU A 241 10.43 -10.11 -0.53
C LEU A 241 10.15 -11.42 -1.28
N SER A 242 9.10 -11.43 -2.11
CA SER A 242 8.74 -12.56 -2.97
C SER A 242 9.87 -12.93 -3.92
N GLU A 243 10.38 -11.96 -4.69
CA GLU A 243 11.47 -12.14 -5.64
C GLU A 243 12.77 -12.55 -4.93
N TYR A 244 13.14 -11.85 -3.85
CA TYR A 244 14.33 -12.16 -3.06
C TYR A 244 14.30 -13.58 -2.49
N LEU A 245 13.17 -13.99 -1.87
CA LEU A 245 13.04 -15.32 -1.29
C LEU A 245 12.84 -16.42 -2.34
N HIS A 246 12.19 -16.11 -3.46
CA HIS A 246 12.14 -17.06 -4.58
C HIS A 246 13.52 -17.30 -5.17
N ARG A 247 14.24 -16.24 -5.51
CA ARG A 247 15.61 -16.31 -6.07
C ARG A 247 16.61 -17.00 -5.14
N THR A 248 16.56 -16.71 -3.84
CA THR A 248 17.56 -17.21 -2.87
C THR A 248 17.19 -18.54 -2.20
N GLN A 249 15.90 -18.87 -2.13
CA GLN A 249 15.40 -20.03 -1.38
C GLN A 249 14.40 -20.89 -2.16
N GLY A 250 13.89 -20.44 -3.29
CA GLY A 250 12.87 -21.14 -4.08
C GLY A 250 11.47 -21.12 -3.46
N LYS A 251 11.15 -20.12 -2.60
CA LYS A 251 9.80 -19.98 -2.04
C LYS A 251 8.81 -19.57 -3.12
N GLN A 252 7.58 -20.00 -2.97
CA GLN A 252 6.48 -19.65 -3.89
C GLN A 252 5.68 -18.46 -3.34
N LEU A 253 4.97 -17.77 -4.24
CA LEU A 253 4.12 -16.62 -3.93
C LEU A 253 2.66 -16.97 -4.13
N GLY A 254 1.83 -16.57 -3.17
CA GLY A 254 0.37 -16.51 -3.30
C GLY A 254 -0.14 -15.11 -3.03
N ILE A 255 -1.13 -14.68 -3.80
CA ILE A 255 -1.82 -13.39 -3.66
C ILE A 255 -3.31 -13.65 -3.69
N VAL A 256 -4.01 -13.20 -2.65
CA VAL A 256 -5.46 -13.33 -2.49
C VAL A 256 -6.02 -11.99 -2.05
N THR A 257 -7.08 -11.52 -2.72
CA THR A 257 -7.71 -10.23 -2.40
C THR A 257 -9.21 -10.26 -2.65
N THR A 258 -9.95 -9.39 -1.98
CA THR A 258 -11.34 -9.08 -2.34
C THR A 258 -11.45 -7.94 -3.35
N ALA A 259 -10.33 -7.30 -3.70
CA ALA A 259 -10.24 -6.30 -4.76
C ALA A 259 -10.11 -6.93 -6.17
N ASP A 260 -10.03 -6.07 -7.16
CA ASP A 260 -9.42 -6.33 -8.45
C ASP A 260 -7.93 -6.66 -8.26
N VAL A 261 -7.44 -7.77 -8.81
CA VAL A 261 -6.05 -8.21 -8.59
C VAL A 261 -5.00 -7.22 -9.12
N PHE A 262 -5.37 -6.30 -10.01
CA PHE A 262 -4.47 -5.25 -10.47
C PHE A 262 -4.31 -4.10 -9.46
N ASP A 263 -5.18 -4.02 -8.46
CA ASP A 263 -5.15 -2.94 -7.47
C ASP A 263 -3.83 -2.93 -6.67
N ALA A 264 -3.56 -1.83 -6.04
CA ALA A 264 -2.27 -1.49 -5.42
C ALA A 264 -1.72 -2.55 -4.47
N THR A 265 -2.54 -3.04 -3.53
CA THR A 265 -2.10 -3.99 -2.50
C THR A 265 -1.71 -5.35 -3.09
N PRO A 266 -2.52 -6.01 -3.94
CA PRO A 266 -2.09 -7.24 -4.60
C PRO A 266 -0.89 -7.02 -5.54
N ALA A 267 -0.91 -5.95 -6.37
CA ALA A 267 0.16 -5.64 -7.31
C ALA A 267 1.50 -5.37 -6.60
N GLY A 268 1.48 -4.66 -5.47
CA GLY A 268 2.65 -4.33 -4.66
C GLY A 268 3.42 -5.53 -4.08
N ASN A 269 3.08 -6.77 -4.44
CA ASN A 269 3.81 -7.98 -4.07
C ASN A 269 4.62 -8.59 -5.21
N ALA A 270 4.40 -8.15 -6.46
CA ALA A 270 4.95 -8.82 -7.65
C ALA A 270 5.14 -7.92 -8.86
N VAL A 271 4.68 -6.65 -8.83
CA VAL A 271 4.63 -5.75 -9.98
C VAL A 271 5.44 -4.50 -9.70
N HIS A 272 6.11 -3.98 -10.72
CA HIS A 272 6.90 -2.76 -10.64
C HIS A 272 6.36 -1.71 -11.60
N THR A 273 5.79 -0.64 -11.04
CA THR A 273 5.22 0.47 -11.81
C THR A 273 5.19 1.77 -11.01
N SER A 274 5.30 2.90 -11.69
CA SER A 274 5.04 4.21 -11.09
C SER A 274 3.58 4.66 -11.21
N ASN A 275 2.70 3.79 -11.74
CA ASN A 275 1.29 4.10 -11.94
C ASN A 275 0.40 2.90 -11.64
N ARG A 276 -0.16 2.85 -10.42
CA ARG A 276 -1.11 1.80 -9.98
C ARG A 276 -2.35 1.66 -10.87
N GLY A 277 -2.64 2.66 -11.72
CA GLY A 277 -3.74 2.62 -12.68
C GLY A 277 -3.40 1.93 -14.00
N ALA A 278 -2.16 1.49 -14.23
CA ALA A 278 -1.71 0.90 -15.49
C ALA A 278 -2.08 -0.59 -15.62
N GLY A 279 -3.40 -0.89 -15.56
CA GLY A 279 -3.92 -2.24 -15.34
C GLY A 279 -3.51 -3.29 -16.38
N THR A 280 -3.34 -2.94 -17.66
CA THR A 280 -2.88 -3.90 -18.68
C THR A 280 -1.48 -4.41 -18.33
N GLY A 281 -0.51 -3.51 -18.19
CA GLY A 281 0.87 -3.89 -17.90
C GLY A 281 1.07 -4.48 -16.50
N ILE A 282 0.27 -4.07 -15.50
CA ILE A 282 0.26 -4.69 -14.17
C ILE A 282 -0.10 -6.17 -14.27
N VAL A 283 -1.20 -6.48 -14.97
CA VAL A 283 -1.66 -7.87 -15.06
C VAL A 283 -0.75 -8.70 -15.96
N ASP A 284 -0.15 -8.10 -16.98
CA ASP A 284 0.86 -8.77 -17.80
C ASP A 284 2.09 -9.15 -17.00
N GLN A 285 2.61 -8.29 -16.11
CA GLN A 285 3.73 -8.65 -15.22
C GLN A 285 3.42 -9.82 -14.30
N PHE A 286 2.19 -9.98 -13.79
CA PHE A 286 1.84 -11.18 -13.01
C PHE A 286 2.07 -12.47 -13.79
N PHE A 287 1.78 -12.48 -15.08
CA PHE A 287 2.02 -13.64 -15.91
C PHE A 287 3.47 -13.73 -16.40
N ASP A 288 3.98 -12.66 -16.95
CA ASP A 288 5.28 -12.64 -17.63
C ASP A 288 6.43 -12.85 -16.64
N ASP A 289 6.38 -12.20 -15.47
CA ASP A 289 7.42 -12.27 -14.44
C ASP A 289 7.15 -13.31 -13.34
N ARG A 290 6.15 -14.21 -13.52
CA ARG A 290 5.82 -15.25 -12.53
C ARG A 290 6.98 -16.16 -12.16
N GLY A 291 7.93 -16.35 -13.08
CA GLY A 291 9.14 -17.13 -12.83
C GLY A 291 10.16 -16.43 -11.92
N LEU A 292 10.07 -15.11 -11.77
CA LEU A 292 10.91 -14.33 -10.86
C LEU A 292 10.30 -14.22 -9.46
N THR A 293 8.99 -14.06 -9.41
CA THR A 293 8.25 -13.90 -8.15
C THR A 293 7.90 -15.23 -7.49
N GLY A 294 7.89 -16.33 -8.27
CA GLY A 294 7.40 -17.63 -7.82
C GLY A 294 5.87 -17.69 -7.71
N LEU A 295 5.14 -16.85 -8.45
CA LEU A 295 3.68 -16.76 -8.40
C LEU A 295 3.03 -18.11 -8.72
N THR A 296 2.26 -18.61 -7.76
CA THR A 296 1.61 -19.93 -7.80
C THR A 296 0.10 -19.82 -7.57
N VAL A 297 -0.33 -18.80 -6.81
CA VAL A 297 -1.75 -18.53 -6.55
C VAL A 297 -2.01 -17.05 -6.77
N LEU A 298 -3.02 -16.74 -7.61
CA LEU A 298 -3.54 -15.39 -7.82
C LEU A 298 -5.06 -15.47 -7.77
N MET A 299 -5.69 -14.86 -6.76
CA MET A 299 -7.15 -14.90 -6.60
C MET A 299 -7.71 -13.54 -6.20
N GLY A 300 -8.83 -13.18 -6.81
CA GLY A 300 -9.57 -11.95 -6.54
C GLY A 300 -10.62 -11.64 -7.60
N GLY A 301 -10.92 -10.37 -7.77
CA GLY A 301 -11.65 -9.83 -8.92
C GLY A 301 -10.71 -9.53 -10.10
N GLY A 302 -11.16 -8.68 -11.03
CA GLY A 302 -10.30 -8.14 -12.10
C GLY A 302 -10.26 -8.91 -13.38
N ARG A 303 -11.20 -9.81 -13.62
CA ARG A 303 -11.27 -10.58 -14.88
C ARG A 303 -11.18 -9.70 -16.13
N LYS A 304 -11.68 -8.46 -16.07
CA LYS A 304 -11.65 -7.50 -17.20
C LYS A 304 -10.25 -7.28 -17.79
N TRP A 305 -9.19 -7.41 -17.00
CA TRP A 305 -7.81 -7.23 -17.43
C TRP A 305 -7.19 -8.48 -18.09
N PHE A 306 -7.82 -9.65 -17.90
CA PHE A 306 -7.33 -10.92 -18.42
C PHE A 306 -7.96 -11.30 -19.78
N LEU A 307 -8.98 -10.56 -20.22
CA LEU A 307 -9.70 -10.81 -21.46
C LEU A 307 -9.14 -9.94 -22.60
N PRO A 308 -9.05 -10.48 -23.84
CA PRO A 308 -8.61 -9.69 -24.99
C PRO A 308 -9.41 -8.41 -25.17
N ALA A 309 -8.76 -7.33 -25.57
CA ALA A 309 -9.46 -6.12 -25.98
C ALA A 309 -10.52 -6.41 -27.04
N GLY A 310 -11.70 -5.80 -26.92
CA GLY A 310 -12.86 -6.09 -27.77
C GLY A 310 -13.77 -7.22 -27.26
N THR A 311 -13.35 -8.00 -26.27
CA THR A 311 -14.26 -8.87 -25.51
C THR A 311 -15.17 -8.01 -24.63
N PRO A 312 -16.50 -8.27 -24.58
CA PRO A 312 -17.38 -7.53 -23.68
C PRO A 312 -16.85 -7.53 -22.24
N GLY A 313 -16.75 -6.34 -21.65
CA GLY A 313 -16.20 -6.15 -20.29
C GLY A 313 -14.67 -6.07 -20.19
N SER A 314 -13.90 -6.31 -21.26
CA SER A 314 -12.45 -6.12 -21.22
C SER A 314 -12.06 -4.66 -21.03
N ALA A 315 -11.07 -4.42 -20.15
CA ALA A 315 -10.49 -3.11 -19.88
C ALA A 315 -9.07 -2.94 -20.46
N ARG A 316 -8.53 -3.95 -21.16
CA ARG A 316 -7.17 -3.90 -21.72
C ARG A 316 -7.01 -2.80 -22.77
N THR A 317 -5.89 -2.06 -22.68
CA THR A 317 -5.55 -0.98 -23.61
C THR A 317 -4.03 -0.83 -23.73
N ASP A 318 -3.54 -0.45 -24.91
CA ASP A 318 -2.12 -0.20 -25.13
C ASP A 318 -1.59 1.02 -24.36
N THR A 319 -2.46 1.92 -23.92
CA THR A 319 -2.05 3.12 -23.16
C THR A 319 -1.68 2.85 -21.70
N SER A 320 -2.01 1.69 -21.18
CA SER A 320 -1.67 1.23 -19.83
C SER A 320 -0.79 -0.04 -19.86
N ASP A 321 -0.11 -0.27 -20.97
CA ASP A 321 0.73 -1.43 -21.24
C ASP A 321 2.20 -1.01 -21.40
N TYR A 322 3.12 -1.97 -21.46
CA TYR A 322 4.55 -1.74 -21.62
C TYR A 322 5.14 -2.51 -22.82
N ALA A 323 6.27 -2.01 -23.34
CA ALA A 323 7.04 -2.69 -24.38
C ALA A 323 8.52 -2.69 -24.02
N PHE A 324 9.07 -3.87 -23.73
CA PHE A 324 10.49 -4.06 -23.45
C PHE A 324 11.13 -4.97 -24.48
N ALA A 325 12.12 -4.42 -25.20
CA ALA A 325 12.88 -5.24 -26.14
C ALA A 325 13.77 -6.26 -25.42
N PRO A 326 14.02 -7.45 -25.99
CA PRO A 326 14.96 -8.41 -25.39
C PRO A 326 16.38 -7.86 -25.18
N THR A 327 16.71 -6.78 -25.86
CA THR A 327 18.00 -6.08 -25.77
C THR A 327 18.07 -5.07 -24.64
N ASP A 328 16.96 -4.69 -24.05
CA ASP A 328 16.89 -3.70 -22.99
C ASP A 328 17.67 -4.13 -21.74
N ASP A 329 18.34 -3.17 -21.13
CA ASP A 329 19.14 -3.43 -19.93
C ASP A 329 18.25 -3.86 -18.75
N LEU A 330 17.02 -3.34 -18.66
CA LEU A 330 16.01 -3.76 -17.71
C LEU A 330 15.73 -5.27 -17.83
N VAL A 331 15.44 -5.75 -19.06
CA VAL A 331 15.18 -7.18 -19.32
C VAL A 331 16.40 -8.04 -18.97
N LYS A 332 17.58 -7.65 -19.44
CA LYS A 332 18.81 -8.44 -19.25
C LYS A 332 19.26 -8.51 -17.79
N ARG A 333 19.15 -7.41 -17.05
CA ARG A 333 19.72 -7.30 -15.71
C ARG A 333 18.78 -7.81 -14.63
N TRP A 334 17.49 -7.53 -14.75
CA TRP A 334 16.49 -8.07 -13.83
C TRP A 334 16.09 -9.50 -14.18
N GLY A 335 16.21 -9.88 -15.45
CA GLY A 335 15.78 -11.20 -15.94
C GLY A 335 14.28 -11.30 -16.14
N ILE A 336 13.62 -10.15 -16.32
CA ILE A 336 12.18 -10.08 -16.64
C ILE A 336 11.92 -10.53 -18.08
N ALA A 337 10.68 -10.87 -18.38
CA ALA A 337 10.28 -11.16 -19.75
C ALA A 337 10.29 -9.89 -20.62
N PRO A 338 10.69 -9.99 -21.89
CA PRO A 338 10.41 -8.91 -22.85
C PRO A 338 8.91 -8.77 -23.03
N GLY A 339 8.43 -7.55 -23.28
CA GLY A 339 7.02 -7.22 -23.48
C GLY A 339 6.76 -6.49 -24.80
N SER A 340 5.53 -6.48 -25.23
CA SER A 340 5.06 -5.69 -26.37
C SER A 340 3.66 -5.15 -26.06
N LEU A 341 3.25 -4.06 -26.72
CA LEU A 341 1.88 -3.57 -26.57
C LEU A 341 0.94 -4.61 -27.17
N ASP A 342 0.21 -5.32 -26.33
CA ASP A 342 -0.53 -6.52 -26.73
C ASP A 342 -1.89 -6.67 -26.02
N LYS A 343 -2.66 -5.60 -25.98
CA LYS A 343 -4.03 -5.60 -25.43
C LYS A 343 -4.93 -6.74 -25.91
N GLY A 344 -4.53 -7.42 -26.99
CA GLY A 344 -5.25 -8.57 -27.54
C GLY A 344 -4.97 -9.91 -26.86
N ARG A 345 -4.11 -9.98 -25.84
CA ARG A 345 -3.81 -11.22 -25.09
C ARG A 345 -5.04 -11.76 -24.38
N ASP A 346 -5.13 -13.08 -24.33
CA ASP A 346 -6.06 -13.83 -23.50
C ASP A 346 -5.29 -14.46 -22.34
N LEU A 347 -5.08 -13.68 -21.28
CA LEU A 347 -4.27 -14.14 -20.15
C LEU A 347 -4.90 -15.31 -19.39
N VAL A 348 -6.23 -15.46 -19.41
CA VAL A 348 -6.87 -16.65 -18.84
C VAL A 348 -6.36 -17.91 -19.55
N LYS A 349 -6.34 -17.90 -20.89
CA LYS A 349 -5.81 -19.04 -21.65
C LYS A 349 -4.30 -19.23 -21.47
N GLU A 350 -3.55 -18.14 -21.37
CA GLU A 350 -2.09 -18.21 -21.16
C GLU A 350 -1.75 -18.82 -19.80
N PHE A 351 -2.43 -18.41 -18.73
CA PHE A 351 -2.28 -19.04 -17.41
C PHE A 351 -2.65 -20.53 -17.46
N GLN A 352 -3.76 -20.89 -18.11
CA GLN A 352 -4.14 -22.30 -18.28
C GLN A 352 -3.09 -23.09 -19.07
N ALA A 353 -2.55 -22.52 -20.15
CA ALA A 353 -1.48 -23.14 -20.93
C ALA A 353 -0.18 -23.30 -20.12
N ALA A 354 0.06 -22.40 -19.17
CA ALA A 354 1.17 -22.50 -18.21
C ALA A 354 0.90 -23.49 -17.05
N GLY A 355 -0.23 -24.19 -17.06
CA GLY A 355 -0.57 -25.26 -16.11
C GLY A 355 -1.41 -24.80 -14.91
N PHE A 356 -1.85 -23.55 -14.86
CA PHE A 356 -2.74 -23.08 -13.80
C PHE A 356 -4.16 -23.66 -13.95
N SER A 357 -4.75 -24.08 -12.85
CA SER A 357 -6.20 -24.27 -12.75
C SER A 357 -6.87 -22.91 -12.81
N TYR A 358 -8.00 -22.79 -13.51
CA TYR A 358 -8.78 -21.56 -13.55
C TYR A 358 -10.12 -21.75 -12.86
N ALA A 359 -10.45 -20.87 -11.91
CA ALA A 359 -11.70 -20.88 -11.15
C ALA A 359 -12.40 -19.52 -11.27
N PRO A 360 -13.45 -19.38 -12.09
CA PRO A 360 -14.24 -18.16 -12.20
C PRO A 360 -15.33 -18.01 -11.14
N THR A 361 -15.66 -19.07 -10.39
CA THR A 361 -16.72 -19.09 -9.38
C THR A 361 -16.29 -19.88 -8.15
N LYS A 362 -17.04 -19.77 -7.05
CA LYS A 362 -16.82 -20.58 -5.87
C LYS A 362 -16.93 -22.08 -6.15
N ALA A 363 -17.90 -22.46 -6.95
CA ALA A 363 -18.11 -23.88 -7.30
C ALA A 363 -16.91 -24.49 -8.04
N GLU A 364 -16.26 -23.72 -8.93
CA GLU A 364 -15.01 -24.15 -9.57
C GLU A 364 -13.82 -24.07 -8.61
N LEU A 365 -13.77 -23.08 -7.72
CA LEU A 365 -12.74 -22.98 -6.71
C LEU A 365 -12.72 -24.23 -5.80
N ASP A 366 -13.89 -24.68 -5.36
CA ASP A 366 -14.01 -25.89 -4.52
C ASP A 366 -13.43 -27.12 -5.22
N LYS A 367 -13.66 -27.25 -6.53
CA LYS A 367 -13.20 -28.38 -7.35
C LYS A 367 -11.76 -28.27 -7.84
N ALA A 368 -11.15 -27.08 -7.75
CA ALA A 368 -9.81 -26.86 -8.29
C ALA A 368 -8.78 -27.79 -7.62
N ASP A 369 -7.91 -28.37 -8.45
CA ASP A 369 -6.85 -29.28 -8.04
C ASP A 369 -5.78 -28.53 -7.23
N ALA A 370 -5.64 -28.86 -5.95
CA ALA A 370 -4.68 -28.22 -5.06
C ALA A 370 -3.20 -28.56 -5.37
N THR A 371 -2.93 -29.51 -6.26
CA THR A 371 -1.57 -29.84 -6.69
C THR A 371 -1.08 -28.98 -7.87
N LYS A 372 -1.92 -28.13 -8.40
CA LYS A 372 -1.62 -27.21 -9.51
C LYS A 372 -1.62 -25.78 -9.06
N PRO A 373 -0.87 -24.90 -9.73
CA PRO A 373 -1.04 -23.45 -9.57
C PRO A 373 -2.48 -23.04 -9.86
N LEU A 374 -2.93 -21.94 -9.26
CA LEU A 374 -4.33 -21.54 -9.28
C LEU A 374 -4.51 -20.06 -9.64
N LEU A 375 -5.35 -19.81 -10.65
CA LEU A 375 -5.89 -18.51 -11.00
C LEU A 375 -7.39 -18.50 -10.66
N GLY A 376 -7.82 -17.61 -9.76
CA GLY A 376 -9.24 -17.41 -9.42
C GLY A 376 -9.68 -15.98 -9.70
N LEU A 377 -10.60 -15.78 -10.63
CA LEU A 377 -11.10 -14.45 -11.00
C LEU A 377 -12.63 -14.42 -10.88
N PHE A 378 -13.10 -14.01 -9.71
CA PHE A 378 -14.50 -14.22 -9.30
C PHE A 378 -15.43 -13.05 -9.65
N ALA A 379 -14.87 -11.92 -10.08
CA ALA A 379 -15.61 -10.75 -10.53
C ALA A 379 -14.89 -10.05 -11.69
N PHE A 380 -15.59 -9.23 -12.44
CA PHE A 380 -14.99 -8.41 -13.50
C PHE A 380 -14.10 -7.29 -12.95
N SER A 381 -14.49 -6.70 -11.83
CA SER A 381 -13.72 -5.68 -11.11
C SER A 381 -13.52 -6.15 -9.65
N ASN A 382 -13.77 -5.30 -8.64
CA ASN A 382 -13.74 -5.75 -7.26
C ASN A 382 -14.78 -6.83 -7.00
N MET A 383 -14.52 -7.72 -6.05
CA MET A 383 -15.50 -8.70 -5.59
C MET A 383 -16.62 -8.03 -4.79
N ASN A 384 -17.74 -8.71 -4.63
CA ASN A 384 -18.83 -8.25 -3.77
C ASN A 384 -18.34 -8.15 -2.32
N VAL A 385 -18.86 -7.14 -1.61
CA VAL A 385 -18.60 -6.95 -0.18
C VAL A 385 -19.25 -8.07 0.66
N ALA A 386 -18.74 -8.25 1.86
CA ALA A 386 -19.23 -9.31 2.76
C ALA A 386 -20.76 -9.27 2.98
N LEU A 387 -21.32 -8.06 3.21
CA LEU A 387 -22.76 -7.88 3.40
C LEU A 387 -23.58 -8.47 2.26
N ASP A 388 -23.20 -8.18 1.02
CA ASP A 388 -23.93 -8.63 -0.17
C ASP A 388 -23.82 -10.16 -0.32
N LYS A 389 -22.63 -10.72 -0.10
CA LYS A 389 -22.41 -12.18 -0.11
C LYS A 389 -23.19 -12.90 1.00
N ILE A 390 -23.22 -12.36 2.22
CA ILE A 390 -23.98 -12.91 3.35
C ILE A 390 -25.45 -12.91 3.04
N ASN A 391 -26.00 -11.77 2.58
CA ASN A 391 -27.41 -11.65 2.25
C ASN A 391 -27.80 -12.57 1.09
N GLY A 392 -26.98 -12.66 0.05
CA GLY A 392 -27.17 -13.59 -1.05
C GLY A 392 -27.26 -15.04 -0.59
N ARG A 393 -26.32 -15.48 0.25
CA ARG A 393 -26.31 -16.85 0.81
C ARG A 393 -27.46 -17.15 1.75
N ARG A 394 -27.97 -16.14 2.46
CA ARG A 394 -29.16 -16.26 3.33
C ARG A 394 -30.49 -16.19 2.57
N GLY A 395 -30.47 -15.80 1.30
CA GLY A 395 -31.67 -15.52 0.53
C GLY A 395 -32.46 -14.31 1.06
N THR A 396 -31.76 -13.39 1.72
CA THR A 396 -32.35 -12.17 2.30
C THR A 396 -32.09 -10.94 1.44
N GLU A 397 -31.70 -11.14 0.19
CA GLU A 397 -31.51 -10.06 -0.77
C GLU A 397 -32.76 -9.20 -0.87
N LYS A 398 -32.63 -7.96 -0.46
CA LYS A 398 -33.64 -6.96 -0.78
C LYS A 398 -33.42 -6.53 -2.22
N ASN A 399 -34.47 -6.51 -3.02
CA ASN A 399 -34.49 -5.90 -4.34
C ASN A 399 -33.83 -4.52 -4.25
N GLY A 400 -32.63 -4.37 -4.80
CA GLY A 400 -31.91 -3.11 -4.73
C GLY A 400 -30.48 -3.21 -4.19
N LEU A 401 -29.85 -4.39 -4.18
CA LEU A 401 -28.37 -4.51 -4.05
C LEU A 401 -27.64 -3.61 -5.04
N SER A 402 -28.29 -3.23 -6.14
CA SER A 402 -27.82 -2.22 -7.09
C SER A 402 -27.64 -0.82 -6.52
N GLY A 403 -28.17 -0.54 -5.34
CA GLY A 403 -28.13 0.79 -4.73
C GLY A 403 -26.84 1.11 -3.96
N GLY A 404 -25.76 0.35 -4.11
CA GLY A 404 -24.53 0.60 -3.39
C GLY A 404 -23.54 -0.54 -3.43
N SER A 405 -23.78 -1.56 -4.25
CA SER A 405 -22.75 -2.54 -4.55
C SER A 405 -21.60 -1.86 -5.25
N VAL A 406 -20.40 -2.01 -4.73
CA VAL A 406 -19.15 -1.55 -5.36
C VAL A 406 -18.85 -2.38 -6.61
N VAL A 407 -19.65 -3.40 -6.88
CA VAL A 407 -19.33 -4.45 -7.83
C VAL A 407 -20.35 -4.54 -8.95
N ASP A 408 -19.87 -4.37 -10.16
CA ASP A 408 -20.52 -4.87 -11.37
C ASP A 408 -19.91 -6.24 -11.70
N ASP A 409 -20.57 -7.31 -11.30
CA ASP A 409 -20.07 -8.67 -11.45
C ASP A 409 -20.43 -9.31 -12.81
N PHE A 410 -21.15 -8.61 -13.67
CA PHE A 410 -21.58 -9.08 -14.99
C PHE A 410 -22.21 -10.49 -14.95
N GLY A 411 -22.97 -10.79 -13.92
CA GLY A 411 -23.66 -12.07 -13.76
C GLY A 411 -22.80 -13.18 -13.15
N LEU A 412 -21.86 -12.84 -12.29
CA LEU A 412 -21.04 -13.77 -11.53
C LEU A 412 -21.43 -13.76 -10.04
N PRO A 413 -22.64 -14.23 -9.68
CA PRO A 413 -23.13 -14.14 -8.31
C PRO A 413 -22.49 -15.15 -7.34
N ASP A 414 -21.88 -16.23 -7.85
CA ASP A 414 -21.27 -17.29 -7.05
C ASP A 414 -19.80 -16.94 -6.71
N GLN A 415 -19.65 -16.00 -5.78
CA GLN A 415 -18.33 -15.57 -5.31
C GLN A 415 -17.98 -16.23 -3.98
N PRO A 416 -16.70 -16.64 -3.78
CA PRO A 416 -16.23 -17.15 -2.51
C PRO A 416 -16.09 -16.04 -1.47
N MET A 417 -16.15 -16.42 -0.18
CA MET A 417 -15.73 -15.57 0.92
C MET A 417 -14.18 -15.58 1.01
N LEU A 418 -13.61 -14.57 1.67
CA LEU A 418 -12.16 -14.44 1.79
C LEU A 418 -11.52 -15.61 2.55
N ASP A 419 -12.19 -16.13 3.58
CA ASP A 419 -11.73 -17.31 4.33
C ASP A 419 -11.71 -18.59 3.46
N GLU A 420 -12.65 -18.73 2.53
CA GLU A 420 -12.68 -19.84 1.57
C GLU A 420 -11.52 -19.73 0.56
N MET A 421 -11.24 -18.52 0.08
CA MET A 421 -10.07 -18.26 -0.78
C MET A 421 -8.76 -18.50 -0.03
N ALA A 422 -8.64 -18.01 1.20
CA ALA A 422 -7.45 -18.20 2.04
C ALA A 422 -7.18 -19.70 2.27
N ALA A 423 -8.20 -20.48 2.62
CA ALA A 423 -8.09 -21.92 2.82
C ALA A 423 -7.62 -22.63 1.53
N LYS A 424 -8.16 -22.25 0.38
CA LYS A 424 -7.74 -22.83 -0.91
C LYS A 424 -6.31 -22.45 -1.27
N ALA A 425 -5.92 -21.18 -1.08
CA ALA A 425 -4.56 -20.72 -1.32
C ALA A 425 -3.54 -21.50 -0.47
N ILE A 426 -3.80 -21.62 0.83
CA ILE A 426 -2.95 -22.41 1.74
C ILE A 426 -2.90 -23.88 1.31
N ASN A 427 -4.03 -24.44 0.91
CA ASN A 427 -4.07 -25.83 0.46
C ASN A 427 -3.23 -26.08 -0.81
N VAL A 428 -3.14 -25.13 -1.72
CA VAL A 428 -2.24 -25.19 -2.88
C VAL A 428 -0.78 -24.99 -2.44
N LEU A 429 -0.50 -23.93 -1.70
CA LEU A 429 0.86 -23.51 -1.36
C LEU A 429 1.58 -24.42 -0.38
N LYS A 430 0.86 -25.15 0.50
CA LYS A 430 1.46 -26.09 1.46
C LYS A 430 2.26 -27.22 0.78
N HIS A 431 1.98 -27.50 -0.50
CA HIS A 431 2.73 -28.46 -1.30
C HIS A 431 4.07 -27.93 -1.81
N SER A 432 4.37 -26.64 -1.62
CA SER A 432 5.65 -26.03 -2.01
C SER A 432 6.79 -26.63 -1.18
N PRO A 433 7.79 -27.27 -1.81
CA PRO A 433 8.84 -27.97 -1.07
C PRO A 433 9.73 -27.01 -0.27
N LYS A 434 9.83 -25.76 -0.68
CA LYS A 434 10.63 -24.69 -0.05
C LYS A 434 9.80 -23.73 0.80
N GLY A 435 8.48 -23.92 0.90
CA GLY A 435 7.55 -23.02 1.56
C GLY A 435 7.15 -21.85 0.68
N PHE A 436 6.46 -20.88 1.28
CA PHE A 436 5.82 -19.81 0.52
C PHE A 436 5.77 -18.48 1.27
N VAL A 437 5.48 -17.42 0.53
CA VAL A 437 4.96 -16.15 1.01
C VAL A 437 3.53 -16.05 0.49
N LEU A 438 2.57 -15.75 1.36
CA LEU A 438 1.16 -15.58 1.00
C LEU A 438 0.68 -14.24 1.53
N MET A 439 0.19 -13.38 0.64
CA MET A 439 -0.55 -12.18 1.00
C MET A 439 -2.04 -12.44 0.86
N ILE A 440 -2.81 -12.05 1.87
CA ILE A 440 -4.28 -12.13 1.91
C ILE A 440 -4.80 -10.75 2.28
N GLU A 441 -5.65 -10.17 1.43
CA GLU A 441 -6.16 -8.83 1.61
C GLU A 441 -7.66 -8.79 1.78
N GLY A 442 -8.11 -8.06 2.82
CA GLY A 442 -9.48 -7.60 2.98
C GLY A 442 -9.62 -6.17 2.46
N ALA A 443 -9.72 -6.01 1.15
CA ALA A 443 -9.66 -4.72 0.47
C ALA A 443 -10.91 -3.84 0.67
N SER A 444 -12.06 -4.46 0.90
CA SER A 444 -13.33 -3.72 0.96
C SER A 444 -13.55 -3.01 2.29
N ILE A 445 -12.69 -3.22 3.29
CA ILE A 445 -12.71 -2.42 4.54
C ILE A 445 -12.44 -0.96 4.17
N ASP A 446 -11.36 -0.70 3.40
CA ASP A 446 -11.01 0.63 2.93
C ASP A 446 -12.05 1.22 1.96
N LYS A 447 -12.41 0.45 0.93
CA LYS A 447 -13.33 0.90 -0.11
C LYS A 447 -14.68 1.33 0.48
N GLN A 448 -15.16 0.65 1.50
CA GLN A 448 -16.40 1.00 2.18
C GLN A 448 -16.20 2.10 3.24
N ALA A 449 -15.00 2.21 3.82
CA ALA A 449 -14.67 3.32 4.71
C ALA A 449 -14.59 4.65 3.94
N HIS A 450 -14.06 4.66 2.72
CA HIS A 450 -14.14 5.82 1.83
C HIS A 450 -15.58 6.30 1.58
N ALA A 451 -16.50 5.35 1.39
CA ALA A 451 -17.93 5.64 1.25
C ALA A 451 -18.61 5.95 2.59
N MET A 452 -17.90 5.78 3.71
CA MET A 452 -18.45 5.87 5.07
C MET A 452 -19.64 4.92 5.30
N ASP A 453 -19.60 3.75 4.63
CA ASP A 453 -20.58 2.70 4.75
C ASP A 453 -20.24 1.79 5.93
N THR A 454 -20.75 2.16 7.09
CA THR A 454 -20.44 1.52 8.37
C THR A 454 -20.80 0.03 8.39
N GLU A 455 -21.94 -0.35 7.84
CA GLU A 455 -22.39 -1.74 7.82
C GLU A 455 -21.45 -2.62 7.01
N ARG A 456 -21.06 -2.13 5.82
CA ARG A 456 -20.23 -2.90 4.91
C ARG A 456 -18.81 -3.05 5.42
N TRP A 457 -18.12 -1.97 5.80
CA TRP A 457 -16.74 -2.13 6.26
C TRP A 457 -16.62 -2.95 7.56
N MET A 458 -17.65 -2.91 8.45
CA MET A 458 -17.66 -3.76 9.66
C MET A 458 -17.76 -5.24 9.31
N LEU A 459 -18.64 -5.60 8.37
CA LEU A 459 -18.81 -6.99 7.93
C LEU A 459 -17.61 -7.48 7.11
N ASP A 460 -17.00 -6.62 6.29
CA ASP A 460 -15.74 -6.94 5.60
C ASP A 460 -14.58 -7.16 6.58
N THR A 461 -14.54 -6.41 7.70
CA THR A 461 -13.56 -6.67 8.76
C THR A 461 -13.78 -8.03 9.44
N LEU A 462 -15.04 -8.47 9.60
CA LEU A 462 -15.34 -9.82 10.10
C LEU A 462 -14.98 -10.91 9.09
N GLU A 463 -15.25 -10.70 7.81
CA GLU A 463 -14.82 -11.62 6.74
C GLU A 463 -13.30 -11.78 6.75
N PHE A 464 -12.58 -10.67 6.88
CA PHE A 464 -11.14 -10.65 6.99
C PHE A 464 -10.63 -11.43 8.22
N ASP A 465 -11.23 -11.23 9.40
CA ASP A 465 -10.84 -11.96 10.62
C ASP A 465 -11.07 -13.47 10.51
N ARG A 466 -12.05 -13.92 9.73
CA ARG A 466 -12.23 -15.33 9.43
C ARG A 466 -11.06 -15.89 8.59
N ALA A 467 -10.57 -15.12 7.63
CA ALA A 467 -9.35 -15.50 6.89
C ALA A 467 -8.12 -15.50 7.81
N VAL A 468 -8.06 -14.58 8.78
CA VAL A 468 -7.02 -14.60 9.84
C VAL A 468 -7.09 -15.91 10.63
N ARG A 469 -8.27 -16.38 11.00
CA ARG A 469 -8.45 -17.67 11.71
C ARG A 469 -7.90 -18.83 10.89
N VAL A 470 -8.19 -18.89 9.61
CA VAL A 470 -7.69 -19.93 8.70
C VAL A 470 -6.15 -19.94 8.68
N ALA A 471 -5.52 -18.77 8.58
CA ALA A 471 -4.07 -18.67 8.61
C ALA A 471 -3.46 -19.04 9.96
N GLN A 472 -4.11 -18.64 11.06
CA GLN A 472 -3.69 -18.97 12.42
C GLN A 472 -3.75 -20.47 12.67
N ASP A 473 -4.83 -21.14 12.29
CA ASP A 473 -5.02 -22.58 12.48
C ASP A 473 -3.97 -23.37 11.70
N PHE A 474 -3.69 -22.97 10.45
CA PHE A 474 -2.60 -23.54 9.66
C PHE A 474 -1.23 -23.35 10.35
N ALA A 475 -0.93 -22.14 10.83
CA ALA A 475 0.33 -21.86 11.50
C ALA A 475 0.48 -22.64 12.80
N ALA A 476 -0.60 -22.84 13.57
CA ALA A 476 -0.61 -23.65 14.78
C ALA A 476 -0.37 -25.12 14.46
N GLU A 477 -0.95 -25.65 13.39
CA GLU A 477 -0.76 -27.04 12.96
C GLU A 477 0.67 -27.30 12.47
N GLN A 478 1.24 -26.38 11.67
CA GLN A 478 2.56 -26.59 11.06
C GLN A 478 3.73 -26.26 12.01
N GLY A 479 3.58 -25.25 12.87
CA GLY A 479 4.60 -24.82 13.82
C GLY A 479 5.82 -24.09 13.21
N ASP A 480 5.86 -23.90 11.89
CA ASP A 480 6.96 -23.30 11.13
C ASP A 480 6.53 -22.07 10.29
N THR A 481 5.36 -21.53 10.56
CA THR A 481 4.73 -20.43 9.81
C THR A 481 4.63 -19.18 10.67
N LEU A 482 5.14 -18.05 10.15
CA LEU A 482 4.96 -16.74 10.73
C LEU A 482 3.76 -16.06 10.08
N VAL A 483 2.82 -15.59 10.88
CA VAL A 483 1.63 -14.87 10.44
C VAL A 483 1.68 -13.45 11.00
N ILE A 484 1.47 -12.44 10.17
CA ILE A 484 1.24 -11.06 10.59
C ILE A 484 -0.11 -10.57 10.07
N VAL A 485 -0.78 -9.75 10.87
CA VAL A 485 -2.05 -9.09 10.54
C VAL A 485 -1.86 -7.60 10.77
N THR A 486 -2.03 -6.80 9.74
CA THR A 486 -1.88 -5.33 9.84
C THR A 486 -2.80 -4.63 8.85
N ALA A 487 -2.64 -3.34 8.71
CA ALA A 487 -3.20 -2.51 7.66
C ALA A 487 -2.08 -1.73 6.98
N ASP A 488 -2.32 -1.21 5.80
CA ASP A 488 -1.42 -0.31 5.08
C ASP A 488 -1.55 1.14 5.57
N HIS A 489 -2.75 1.55 5.94
CA HIS A 489 -3.13 2.82 6.56
C HIS A 489 -4.45 2.65 7.34
N GLU A 490 -4.93 3.71 7.94
CA GLU A 490 -6.30 3.84 8.41
C GLU A 490 -7.10 4.68 7.41
N CYS A 491 -8.38 4.36 7.23
CA CYS A 491 -9.27 5.08 6.35
C CYS A 491 -10.44 5.72 7.10
N SER A 492 -10.85 6.89 6.64
CA SER A 492 -12.00 7.70 7.10
C SER A 492 -11.89 8.35 8.48
N GLY A 493 -10.84 8.09 9.25
CA GLY A 493 -10.77 8.57 10.64
C GLY A 493 -11.91 8.03 11.49
N ALA A 494 -12.30 6.77 11.26
CA ALA A 494 -13.42 6.15 11.95
C ALA A 494 -13.17 6.06 13.46
N ALA A 495 -14.17 6.39 14.25
CA ALA A 495 -14.14 6.30 15.70
C ALA A 495 -15.48 5.81 16.24
N LEU A 496 -15.43 4.89 17.22
CA LEU A 496 -16.61 4.56 17.99
C LEU A 496 -16.78 5.62 19.08
N ILE A 497 -17.92 6.30 19.07
CA ILE A 497 -18.20 7.42 19.97
C ILE A 497 -19.41 7.12 20.87
N GLY A 498 -19.44 7.77 22.02
CA GLY A 498 -20.63 7.76 22.89
C GLY A 498 -21.62 8.84 22.48
N GLY A 499 -22.88 8.67 22.87
CA GLY A 499 -23.90 9.70 22.74
C GLY A 499 -23.96 10.60 23.98
N ALA A 500 -24.00 11.93 23.80
CA ALA A 500 -24.17 12.86 24.91
C ALA A 500 -25.60 12.79 25.46
N THR A 501 -25.76 12.89 26.80
CA THR A 501 -27.04 12.99 27.46
C THR A 501 -27.58 14.43 27.50
N VAL A 502 -26.72 15.40 27.18
CA VAL A 502 -27.10 16.81 27.19
C VAL A 502 -28.04 17.10 26.02
N THR A 503 -29.20 17.61 26.32
CA THR A 503 -30.21 17.97 25.31
C THR A 503 -29.96 19.37 24.75
N ASP A 504 -30.49 19.66 23.54
CA ASP A 504 -30.44 21.00 22.96
C ASP A 504 -31.00 22.08 23.89
N LYS A 505 -32.06 21.75 24.64
CA LYS A 505 -32.64 22.63 25.63
C LYS A 505 -31.66 22.93 26.77
N ALA A 506 -30.99 21.91 27.29
CA ALA A 506 -29.97 22.09 28.34
C ALA A 506 -28.76 22.88 27.85
N LEU A 507 -28.33 22.70 26.61
CA LEU A 507 -27.28 23.49 25.97
C LEU A 507 -27.71 24.96 25.83
N ALA A 508 -28.90 25.22 25.36
CA ALA A 508 -29.44 26.59 25.24
C ALA A 508 -29.57 27.28 26.61
N GLU A 509 -30.02 26.55 27.63
CA GLU A 509 -30.09 27.06 29.01
C GLU A 509 -28.68 27.38 29.58
N LEU A 510 -27.70 26.56 29.29
CA LEU A 510 -26.29 26.83 29.66
C LEU A 510 -25.75 28.05 28.93
N ALA A 511 -26.02 28.18 27.62
CA ALA A 511 -25.61 29.32 26.81
C ALA A 511 -26.25 30.64 27.29
N ALA A 512 -27.46 30.60 27.79
CA ALA A 512 -28.17 31.78 28.29
C ALA A 512 -27.68 32.23 29.68
N LYS A 513 -26.93 31.42 30.41
CA LYS A 513 -26.38 31.79 31.73
C LYS A 513 -25.20 32.76 31.55
N LYS A 514 -25.40 34.02 31.95
CA LYS A 514 -24.32 35.02 32.01
C LYS A 514 -23.24 34.57 32.99
N GLY A 515 -21.99 34.57 32.55
CA GLY A 515 -20.83 34.25 33.39
C GLY A 515 -20.36 32.80 33.30
N VAL A 516 -20.94 31.96 32.47
CA VAL A 516 -20.36 30.63 32.17
C VAL A 516 -19.19 30.84 31.21
N ALA A 517 -17.99 30.90 31.78
CA ALA A 517 -16.77 31.17 31.02
C ALA A 517 -16.41 30.09 29.99
N ASN A 518 -16.99 28.88 30.11
CA ASN A 518 -16.70 27.79 29.22
C ASN A 518 -17.83 26.75 29.23
N LEU A 519 -18.72 26.85 28.27
CA LEU A 519 -19.80 25.88 28.03
C LEU A 519 -19.28 24.45 27.85
N ARG A 520 -18.07 24.33 27.34
CA ARG A 520 -17.41 23.06 27.07
C ARG A 520 -17.21 22.21 28.34
N ASN A 521 -16.91 22.84 29.47
CA ASN A 521 -16.68 22.13 30.74
C ASN A 521 -17.95 21.46 31.31
N GLY A 522 -19.15 21.92 30.91
CA GLY A 522 -20.40 21.34 31.36
C GLY A 522 -20.91 20.17 30.52
N VAL A 523 -20.28 19.91 29.36
CA VAL A 523 -20.79 18.91 28.41
C VAL A 523 -19.75 17.87 27.99
N VAL A 524 -18.46 18.15 28.14
CA VAL A 524 -17.38 17.20 27.79
C VAL A 524 -17.37 16.03 28.80
N GLY A 525 -17.43 14.82 28.29
CA GLY A 525 -17.38 13.59 29.08
C GLY A 525 -18.73 12.98 29.45
N THR A 526 -19.86 13.59 29.05
CA THR A 526 -21.20 13.06 29.30
C THR A 526 -21.71 12.26 28.11
N TYR A 527 -21.18 11.06 27.92
CA TYR A 527 -21.51 10.20 26.79
C TYR A 527 -22.23 8.91 27.24
N GLU A 528 -23.25 9.04 28.06
CA GLU A 528 -23.91 7.89 28.71
C GLU A 528 -25.01 7.25 27.85
N LYS A 529 -25.43 7.86 26.74
CA LYS A 529 -26.47 7.29 25.87
C LYS A 529 -26.04 6.07 25.08
N ALA A 530 -24.77 5.90 24.85
CA ALA A 530 -24.25 4.71 24.20
C ALA A 530 -24.27 3.55 25.20
N GLY A 531 -25.28 2.70 25.11
CA GLY A 531 -25.35 1.45 25.87
C GLY A 531 -24.39 0.41 25.34
N PHE A 532 -24.36 -0.77 25.95
CA PHE A 532 -23.64 -1.90 25.41
C PHE A 532 -24.45 -2.55 24.28
N PRO A 533 -23.99 -2.48 23.02
CA PRO A 533 -24.67 -3.16 21.93
C PRO A 533 -24.62 -4.67 22.14
N HIS A 534 -25.65 -5.35 21.71
CA HIS A 534 -25.72 -6.81 21.75
C HIS A 534 -26.13 -7.34 20.40
N TYR A 535 -25.24 -8.12 19.80
CA TYR A 535 -25.48 -8.78 18.52
C TYR A 535 -25.58 -10.28 18.73
N ARG A 536 -26.63 -10.89 18.19
CA ARG A 536 -26.76 -12.34 18.07
C ARG A 536 -26.00 -12.79 16.82
N ILE A 537 -25.28 -13.89 16.94
CA ILE A 537 -24.53 -14.46 15.83
C ILE A 537 -25.34 -15.64 15.26
N ALA A 538 -25.57 -15.62 13.96
CA ALA A 538 -26.26 -16.66 13.23
C ALA A 538 -25.37 -17.90 13.03
N ALA A 539 -25.95 -18.99 12.53
CA ALA A 539 -25.22 -20.25 12.30
C ALA A 539 -24.05 -20.14 11.31
N ASP A 540 -24.09 -19.14 10.41
CA ASP A 540 -23.00 -18.84 9.46
C ASP A 540 -21.84 -18.07 10.09
N GLY A 541 -21.93 -17.72 11.38
CA GLY A 541 -20.90 -17.02 12.14
C GLY A 541 -20.87 -15.50 11.95
N TYR A 542 -21.86 -14.93 11.27
CA TYR A 542 -22.07 -13.49 11.13
C TYR A 542 -23.26 -13.02 11.98
N PRO A 543 -23.42 -11.71 12.24
CA PRO A 543 -24.60 -11.21 12.95
C PRO A 543 -25.91 -11.64 12.28
N GLU A 544 -26.94 -11.94 13.10
CA GLU A 544 -28.30 -12.25 12.59
C GLU A 544 -28.85 -11.07 11.77
N THR A 545 -28.55 -9.85 12.18
CA THR A 545 -28.89 -8.63 11.45
C THR A 545 -27.66 -8.04 10.80
N THR A 546 -27.79 -7.66 9.55
CA THR A 546 -26.77 -6.90 8.82
C THR A 546 -26.93 -5.39 8.99
N ASP A 547 -28.04 -4.94 9.56
CA ASP A 547 -28.29 -3.54 9.93
C ASP A 547 -27.67 -3.25 11.31
N ILE A 548 -26.40 -2.92 11.34
CA ILE A 548 -25.58 -2.82 12.55
C ILE A 548 -25.27 -1.40 13.00
N ASP A 549 -25.23 -0.44 12.09
CA ASP A 549 -24.80 0.94 12.35
C ASP A 549 -25.72 1.69 13.33
N TYR A 550 -27.02 1.43 13.34
CA TYR A 550 -27.94 2.09 14.26
C TYR A 550 -27.69 1.76 15.73
N ARG A 551 -26.92 0.72 16.02
CA ARG A 551 -26.58 0.26 17.38
C ARG A 551 -25.22 0.75 17.84
N LEU A 552 -24.39 1.18 16.90
CA LEU A 552 -23.08 1.74 17.15
C LEU A 552 -23.06 3.20 16.69
N LEU A 553 -22.52 4.05 17.54
CA LEU A 553 -22.29 5.45 17.17
C LEU A 553 -20.91 5.55 16.57
N VAL A 554 -20.83 5.78 15.27
CA VAL A 554 -19.59 5.92 14.52
C VAL A 554 -19.45 7.36 14.05
N GLY A 555 -18.31 7.97 14.36
CA GLY A 555 -17.90 9.27 13.84
C GLY A 555 -16.77 9.10 12.85
N TYR A 556 -16.68 10.00 11.87
CA TYR A 556 -15.67 10.00 10.84
C TYR A 556 -14.88 11.31 10.87
N GLY A 557 -13.62 11.24 11.32
CA GLY A 557 -12.75 12.42 11.46
C GLY A 557 -12.17 12.93 10.14
N ALA A 558 -11.98 12.04 9.17
CA ALA A 558 -11.47 12.35 7.83
C ALA A 558 -12.59 12.22 6.77
N ASN A 559 -13.80 12.67 7.11
CA ASN A 559 -14.96 12.57 6.26
C ASN A 559 -14.90 13.53 5.08
N ALA A 560 -15.72 13.25 4.08
CA ALA A 560 -15.96 14.16 2.97
C ALA A 560 -16.57 15.50 3.46
N ASP A 561 -16.42 16.53 2.66
CA ASP A 561 -16.94 17.87 2.95
C ASP A 561 -18.48 17.88 2.98
N ARG A 562 -19.02 17.37 4.07
CA ARG A 562 -20.43 17.32 4.34
C ARG A 562 -20.73 18.01 5.65
N TYR A 563 -21.93 18.54 5.75
CA TYR A 563 -22.40 19.11 7.00
C TYR A 563 -22.67 18.00 8.01
N GLU A 564 -21.86 17.95 9.04
CA GLU A 564 -22.13 17.17 10.23
C GLU A 564 -22.42 18.08 11.39
N ASP A 565 -23.67 18.19 11.74
CA ASP A 565 -24.04 18.85 12.97
C ASP A 565 -24.81 17.90 13.89
N TRP A 566 -24.04 17.00 14.52
CA TRP A 566 -24.57 16.13 15.56
C TRP A 566 -25.10 16.93 16.77
N ARG A 567 -24.77 18.21 16.88
CA ARG A 567 -25.31 19.10 17.92
C ARG A 567 -26.67 19.65 17.59
N THR A 568 -27.01 19.79 16.32
CA THR A 568 -28.29 20.36 15.89
C THR A 568 -29.30 19.31 15.44
N LYS A 569 -28.89 18.10 15.16
CA LYS A 569 -29.79 17.01 14.81
C LYS A 569 -30.26 16.28 16.07
N LYS A 570 -31.55 16.29 16.29
CA LYS A 570 -32.20 15.70 17.46
C LYS A 570 -32.15 14.19 17.56
N THR A 571 -31.87 13.54 16.44
CA THR A 571 -31.67 12.09 16.36
C THR A 571 -30.32 11.83 15.70
N PRO A 572 -29.42 11.09 16.38
CA PRO A 572 -28.24 10.55 15.72
C PRO A 572 -28.75 9.73 14.53
N GLN A 573 -28.28 10.05 13.36
CA GLN A 573 -28.64 9.30 12.18
C GLN A 573 -27.83 8.04 12.13
N ARG A 574 -28.37 7.07 11.44
CA ARG A 574 -27.69 5.81 11.19
C ARG A 574 -26.29 6.02 10.69
N ASP A 575 -26.20 6.87 9.72
CA ASP A 575 -24.96 7.32 9.14
C ASP A 575 -25.12 8.79 8.80
N VAL A 576 -24.43 9.64 9.54
CA VAL A 576 -24.51 11.09 9.36
C VAL A 576 -24.00 11.54 8.01
N GLN A 577 -23.27 10.68 7.32
CA GLN A 577 -22.68 10.96 6.02
C GLN A 577 -23.54 10.46 4.86
N GLN A 578 -24.35 9.44 5.10
CA GLN A 578 -25.25 8.98 4.06
C GLN A 578 -26.44 9.92 3.93
N PRO A 579 -26.79 10.27 2.71
CA PRO A 579 -28.01 11.01 2.47
C PRO A 579 -29.19 10.20 2.98
N PHE A 580 -30.15 10.88 3.59
CA PHE A 580 -31.39 10.23 4.02
C PHE A 580 -32.04 9.54 2.82
N ALA A 581 -32.35 8.26 2.95
CA ALA A 581 -33.07 7.50 1.95
C ALA A 581 -34.42 8.12 1.55
N THR A 582 -34.92 9.07 2.36
CA THR A 582 -36.18 9.78 2.13
C THR A 582 -36.03 11.13 1.44
N GLU A 583 -34.80 11.63 1.28
CA GLU A 583 -34.55 12.88 0.56
C GLU A 583 -34.02 12.62 -0.85
N ALA A 584 -34.85 12.81 -1.84
CA ALA A 584 -34.45 12.76 -3.23
C ALA A 584 -34.38 14.21 -3.81
N PRO A 585 -33.31 14.57 -4.54
CA PRO A 585 -32.06 13.85 -4.73
C PRO A 585 -31.24 13.78 -3.44
N LEU A 586 -30.42 12.74 -3.32
CA LEU A 586 -29.47 12.58 -2.23
C LEU A 586 -28.67 13.86 -2.02
N LYS A 587 -28.94 14.54 -0.90
CA LYS A 587 -28.27 15.81 -0.62
C LYS A 587 -27.08 15.56 0.27
N TRP A 588 -25.95 15.90 -0.23
CA TRP A 588 -24.75 16.13 0.56
C TRP A 588 -24.91 17.46 1.32
N TYR A 589 -24.60 17.44 2.58
CA TYR A 589 -24.63 18.65 3.39
C TYR A 589 -23.19 19.18 3.50
N PRO A 590 -22.84 20.23 2.76
CA PRO A 590 -21.53 20.85 2.92
C PRO A 590 -21.39 21.38 4.34
N ALA A 591 -20.16 21.54 4.81
CA ALA A 591 -19.91 22.22 6.06
C ALA A 591 -20.61 23.54 6.10
N ASN A 592 -21.18 23.90 7.27
CA ASN A 592 -21.87 25.16 7.45
C ASN A 592 -20.94 26.32 7.08
N ALA A 593 -21.32 27.10 6.08
CA ALA A 593 -20.51 28.23 5.59
C ALA A 593 -20.22 29.29 6.69
N GLN A 594 -21.05 29.34 7.74
CA GLN A 594 -20.84 30.23 8.89
C GLN A 594 -19.76 29.68 9.86
N GLU A 595 -19.48 28.39 9.79
CA GLU A 595 -18.51 27.70 10.63
C GLU A 595 -17.23 27.34 9.86
N ARG A 596 -17.18 27.67 8.58
CA ARG A 596 -16.02 27.49 7.70
C ARG A 596 -15.48 28.87 7.30
N ASP A 597 -14.26 29.17 7.69
CA ASP A 597 -13.56 30.36 7.23
C ASP A 597 -12.62 30.01 6.08
N ASP A 598 -13.16 29.96 4.86
CA ASP A 598 -12.38 29.69 3.65
C ASP A 598 -11.34 30.78 3.36
N ALA A 599 -11.55 32.03 3.85
CA ALA A 599 -10.64 33.13 3.63
C ALA A 599 -9.33 32.99 4.40
N LEU A 600 -9.38 32.32 5.56
CA LEU A 600 -8.21 32.00 6.38
C LEU A 600 -7.68 30.59 6.15
N GLY A 601 -8.37 29.76 5.35
CA GLY A 601 -8.08 28.34 5.19
C GLY A 601 -8.35 27.53 6.46
N GLU A 602 -9.14 28.07 7.38
CA GLU A 602 -9.48 27.43 8.64
C GLU A 602 -10.84 26.75 8.55
N TYR A 603 -10.90 25.50 8.99
CA TYR A 603 -12.14 24.77 9.16
C TYR A 603 -12.41 24.64 10.66
N LEU A 604 -13.57 25.08 11.11
CA LEU A 604 -13.97 24.96 12.51
C LEU A 604 -14.27 23.51 12.92
N VAL A 605 -14.59 22.67 11.94
CA VAL A 605 -14.73 21.22 12.12
C VAL A 605 -13.54 20.57 11.45
N THR A 606 -12.65 19.99 12.25
CA THR A 606 -11.50 19.25 11.76
C THR A 606 -11.92 17.98 11.01
N GLY A 607 -11.18 17.61 9.98
CA GLY A 607 -11.39 16.38 9.23
C GLY A 607 -12.33 16.50 8.04
N GLN A 608 -12.88 17.67 7.76
CA GLN A 608 -13.64 17.88 6.53
C GLN A 608 -12.69 18.05 5.34
N VAL A 609 -12.95 17.27 4.32
CA VAL A 609 -12.17 17.25 3.07
C VAL A 609 -13.12 17.57 1.93
N PRO A 610 -12.80 18.52 1.03
CA PRO A 610 -13.62 18.76 -0.15
C PRO A 610 -13.75 17.50 -1.00
N GLY A 611 -14.96 17.04 -1.23
CA GLY A 611 -15.22 15.83 -2.02
C GLY A 611 -16.39 15.00 -1.51
N GLU A 612 -16.63 13.91 -2.19
CA GLU A 612 -17.75 13.00 -1.90
C GLU A 612 -17.32 11.77 -1.07
N GLN A 613 -16.02 11.57 -0.86
CA GLN A 613 -15.46 10.42 -0.17
C GLN A 613 -14.58 10.87 0.99
N ALA A 614 -14.55 10.06 2.04
CA ALA A 614 -13.55 10.19 3.09
C ALA A 614 -12.14 9.85 2.57
N VAL A 615 -11.11 10.27 3.31
CA VAL A 615 -9.71 10.07 2.94
C VAL A 615 -8.99 9.23 3.99
N HIS A 616 -7.78 8.80 3.66
CA HIS A 616 -6.90 8.12 4.61
C HIS A 616 -6.41 9.07 5.71
N THR A 617 -5.93 8.50 6.80
CA THR A 617 -5.30 9.25 7.89
C THR A 617 -3.85 8.81 8.12
N ALA A 618 -3.09 9.66 8.79
CA ALA A 618 -1.69 9.39 9.16
C ALA A 618 -1.56 8.65 10.50
N THR A 619 -2.64 8.08 11.03
CA THR A 619 -2.58 7.34 12.29
C THR A 619 -1.76 6.07 12.16
N ASP A 620 -1.00 5.74 13.22
CA ASP A 620 -0.35 4.44 13.33
C ASP A 620 -1.40 3.33 13.28
N VAL A 621 -1.10 2.24 12.58
CA VAL A 621 -1.99 1.08 12.50
C VAL A 621 -1.49 -0.07 13.40
N PRO A 622 -2.40 -0.86 13.99
CA PRO A 622 -2.01 -2.00 14.80
C PRO A 622 -1.51 -3.16 13.92
N LEU A 623 -0.40 -3.77 14.33
CA LEU A 623 0.09 -5.03 13.79
C LEU A 623 0.01 -6.10 14.87
N SER A 624 -0.54 -7.27 14.52
CA SER A 624 -0.54 -8.45 15.38
C SER A 624 0.29 -9.55 14.71
N ALA A 625 1.09 -10.31 15.48
CA ALA A 625 1.93 -11.37 14.94
C ALA A 625 1.78 -12.68 15.74
N TYR A 626 1.82 -13.82 15.02
CA TYR A 626 1.66 -15.16 15.55
C TYR A 626 2.66 -16.15 14.95
N GLY A 627 3.09 -17.11 15.71
CA GLY A 627 4.01 -18.16 15.30
C GLY A 627 5.49 -17.82 15.54
N PRO A 628 6.43 -18.62 15.03
CA PRO A 628 7.86 -18.39 15.23
C PRO A 628 8.28 -17.04 14.68
N GLY A 629 8.99 -16.23 15.48
CA GLY A 629 9.43 -14.88 15.11
C GLY A 629 8.43 -13.76 15.43
N ALA A 630 7.22 -14.08 15.91
CA ALA A 630 6.19 -13.09 16.25
C ALA A 630 6.70 -12.03 17.24
N LEU A 631 7.49 -12.42 18.24
CA LEU A 631 8.02 -11.49 19.26
C LEU A 631 8.97 -10.41 18.73
N ALA A 632 9.41 -10.49 17.47
CA ALA A 632 10.14 -9.41 16.83
C ALA A 632 9.25 -8.20 16.49
N PHE A 633 7.92 -8.38 16.47
CA PHE A 633 6.93 -7.35 16.11
C PHE A 633 6.33 -6.73 17.38
N THR A 634 7.10 -5.86 18.03
CA THR A 634 6.68 -5.17 19.26
C THR A 634 7.11 -3.70 19.23
N GLY A 635 6.42 -2.86 20.00
CA GLY A 635 6.69 -1.42 20.10
C GLY A 635 6.10 -0.61 18.95
N VAL A 636 6.70 0.55 18.68
CA VAL A 636 6.34 1.40 17.53
C VAL A 636 7.42 1.24 16.48
N ILE A 637 7.05 0.76 15.30
CA ILE A 637 7.98 0.43 14.21
C ILE A 637 7.61 1.19 12.94
N ASP A 638 8.56 1.33 12.03
CA ASP A 638 8.27 1.84 10.69
C ASP A 638 7.72 0.72 9.80
N ASN A 639 6.89 1.04 8.81
CA ASN A 639 6.38 0.05 7.86
C ASN A 639 7.50 -0.70 7.14
N THR A 640 8.62 -0.03 6.82
CA THR A 640 9.80 -0.66 6.21
C THR A 640 10.49 -1.67 7.14
N ASP A 641 10.42 -1.52 8.46
CA ASP A 641 11.03 -2.46 9.42
C ASP A 641 10.38 -3.85 9.36
N VAL A 642 9.11 -3.92 8.96
CA VAL A 642 8.38 -5.18 8.81
C VAL A 642 9.07 -6.10 7.81
N PHE A 643 9.50 -5.57 6.67
CA PHE A 643 10.27 -6.30 5.66
C PHE A 643 11.52 -6.99 6.24
N PHE A 644 12.34 -6.23 6.97
CA PHE A 644 13.59 -6.76 7.54
C PHE A 644 13.32 -7.85 8.59
N LYS A 645 12.25 -7.72 9.36
CA LYS A 645 11.85 -8.72 10.35
C LYS A 645 11.33 -10.00 9.69
N LEU A 646 10.52 -9.91 8.63
CA LEU A 646 10.06 -11.05 7.84
C LEU A 646 11.24 -11.76 7.17
N ALA A 647 12.12 -11.01 6.51
CA ALA A 647 13.30 -11.57 5.87
C ALA A 647 14.26 -12.22 6.88
N GLN A 648 14.49 -11.60 8.03
CA GLN A 648 15.29 -12.17 9.11
C GLN A 648 14.77 -13.57 9.51
N ALA A 649 13.47 -13.66 9.76
CA ALA A 649 12.83 -14.92 10.17
C ALA A 649 12.98 -16.03 9.10
N ALA A 650 12.81 -15.67 7.81
CA ALA A 650 12.88 -16.62 6.70
C ALA A 650 14.32 -17.01 6.31
N VAL A 651 15.28 -16.08 6.38
CA VAL A 651 16.64 -16.28 5.84
C VAL A 651 17.59 -16.82 6.91
N LYS A 652 17.60 -16.25 8.10
CA LYS A 652 18.51 -16.60 9.19
C LYS A 652 17.84 -17.37 10.32
N GLY A 653 16.58 -17.09 10.58
CA GLY A 653 15.81 -17.65 11.69
C GLY A 653 15.40 -16.59 12.70
N VAL A 654 14.60 -17.03 13.68
CA VAL A 654 14.02 -16.15 14.67
C VAL A 654 15.08 -15.62 15.65
N VAL A 655 14.89 -14.37 16.10
CA VAL A 655 15.70 -13.73 17.14
C VAL A 655 14.86 -13.56 18.39
N ALA A 656 15.48 -13.57 19.56
CA ALA A 656 14.78 -13.19 20.80
C ALA A 656 14.39 -11.71 20.74
N PRO A 657 13.36 -11.29 21.49
CA PRO A 657 13.12 -9.87 21.74
C PRO A 657 14.43 -9.24 22.25
N ALA A 658 14.74 -8.03 21.80
CA ALA A 658 15.85 -7.28 22.34
C ALA A 658 15.68 -7.21 23.88
N ASP A 659 16.68 -7.64 24.62
CA ASP A 659 16.68 -7.50 26.06
C ASP A 659 16.73 -6.00 26.39
N THR A 660 15.57 -5.45 26.72
CA THR A 660 15.43 -4.04 27.09
C THR A 660 15.97 -3.74 28.50
N SER A 661 16.42 -4.75 29.24
CA SER A 661 16.99 -4.60 30.58
C SER A 661 18.31 -3.80 30.60
N GLY A 662 18.96 -3.65 29.43
CA GLY A 662 20.20 -2.87 29.23
C GLY A 662 20.03 -1.49 28.60
N ALA A 663 18.81 -1.05 28.31
CA ALA A 663 18.59 0.28 27.73
C ALA A 663 19.07 1.37 28.68
N LYS A 664 20.15 2.06 28.33
CA LYS A 664 20.63 3.24 29.05
C LYS A 664 19.46 4.23 29.15
N LYS A 665 19.15 4.63 30.41
CA LYS A 665 18.14 5.67 30.63
C LYS A 665 18.46 6.88 29.75
N PRO A 666 17.47 7.44 29.05
CA PRO A 666 17.69 8.64 28.28
C PRO A 666 18.27 9.74 29.16
N PRO A 667 19.17 10.60 28.69
CA PRO A 667 19.71 11.68 29.45
C PRO A 667 18.57 12.58 29.91
N LYS A 668 18.58 12.94 31.19
CA LYS A 668 17.59 13.87 31.74
C LYS A 668 17.62 15.17 30.93
N PRO A 669 16.47 15.73 30.56
CA PRO A 669 16.45 17.04 29.92
C PRO A 669 17.14 18.05 30.84
N LYS A 670 18.11 18.78 30.31
CA LYS A 670 18.68 19.94 30.99
C LYS A 670 17.56 20.95 31.18
N ARG A 671 17.29 21.31 32.43
CA ARG A 671 16.36 22.41 32.79
C ARG A 671 16.87 23.74 32.27
#